data_44bdba2f3d9020a138396fec1277d911
#
_entry.id   44bdba2f3d9020a138396fec1277d911
#
_cell.length_a   1.000
_cell.length_b   1.000
_cell.length_c   1.000
_cell.angle_alpha   90.00
_cell.angle_beta   90.00
_cell.angle_gamma   90.00
#
_symmetry.space_group_name_H-M   'P 1'
#
loop_
_entity.id
_entity.type
_entity.pdbx_description
1 polymer ?
#
loop_
_entity_poly.entity_id
_entity_poly.type
_entity_poly.pdbx_seq_one_letter_code
_entity_poly.pdbx_strand_id
1 'polypeptide(L)'
;MTTHSRRRLMLTTAAIATALCTPALALSGLAFNDPALTDTQQATRVDDVVVTAAGFEQKIVDAPASISVITVEELQTRPYMTLLDAVRDLEGVDIGETRDKTGQGTISMRGMGSDYTLILIDGRRQNNHGDIYPNSFGGNQFNHIPPLDSIERIEVIRGPASTLYGADAMGGVINIITKRTLDRWSGSVTTARTFETSDEYGDDQTVDVYANGPIISGLLNLSVRGSWYTRDASNPVYESIRDPNGVELDRSLGFGGGGKTVNNENLAGGLSLTFTPTDNQTLTLDYDTSHQEYDNAIRLNDSGAEEYPVGTVDNYGAMLRIGANGRIEPRAGYAPTQEFTRDSWALTHQGQWSFGNSRVSLSHVATNNDGRTLPFSVAERQDLQLLWNAACANLGGTVNGGTGYCPINGTGYANVNAWNNLSEAAKLQVMQANLTTAQYDALLADLPRPKRTLESAQYTLDAQMDMPFQLAGEHVVVIGGQVIRGELTDGVFGLQDGQTGLKQEHNMYSLFVEDTWRAVPSLAVTAGVRYDDHEVFGSHFSPRLYGVYTLNDQWTVKGGVSTGFKTPKTTQLYDGITGFGGQGTSPMFGNPDLKPETSVSTELAVYWEHPSGHSLNVTAFNNTFEDKISNQPCGGALTLACASTGDYGDLGYTTSTRATNIDEVDIRGVEVAGRWKALETVSVRGNYTFTDSEQKSGVDKGLPLGESARHMANASVSWQATDRLNLLLTGEARAKRYAGKHAVTSEAIYYKDYAVLNLGGAYEVNSWLTVNARVNNLLDRDFTTYDAEFRDLNNDGDYLDTNEALFFDHYNNKDKGRSVWLSLNARF
;
A
#
# COMPACT_ATOMS: atom_id res chain seq x y z
N MET A 1 -30.16 13.48 4.72
CA MET A 1 -30.24 12.13 5.34
C MET A 1 -28.96 11.77 6.14
N THR A 2 -28.08 12.70 6.37
CA THR A 2 -26.75 12.50 6.97
C THR A 2 -26.64 12.64 8.50
N THR A 3 -27.71 12.98 9.20
CA THR A 3 -27.69 13.20 10.65
C THR A 3 -28.11 11.99 11.49
N HIS A 4 -28.63 10.91 10.88
CA HIS A 4 -29.07 9.73 11.64
C HIS A 4 -27.98 8.66 11.81
N SER A 5 -27.01 8.56 10.90
CA SER A 5 -25.90 7.60 11.00
C SER A 5 -24.88 8.03 12.06
N ARG A 6 -24.54 9.34 12.09
CA ARG A 6 -23.62 9.90 13.10
C ARG A 6 -24.07 9.69 14.56
N ARG A 7 -25.40 9.71 14.84
CA ARG A 7 -25.91 9.46 16.19
C ARG A 7 -25.87 7.99 16.63
N ARG A 8 -25.91 7.04 15.69
CA ARG A 8 -25.82 5.61 16.05
C ARG A 8 -24.36 5.18 16.29
N LEU A 9 -23.42 5.74 15.56
CA LEU A 9 -21.99 5.44 15.74
C LEU A 9 -21.42 6.08 17.02
N MET A 10 -21.82 7.31 17.35
CA MET A 10 -21.44 7.93 18.63
C MET A 10 -22.01 7.19 19.86
N LEU A 11 -23.16 6.55 19.73
CA LEU A 11 -23.74 5.74 20.82
C LEU A 11 -23.04 4.38 20.97
N THR A 12 -22.53 3.77 19.89
CA THR A 12 -21.76 2.53 19.96
C THR A 12 -20.33 2.76 20.43
N THR A 13 -19.66 3.82 20.00
CA THR A 13 -18.33 4.18 20.51
C THR A 13 -18.34 4.60 21.99
N ALA A 14 -19.37 5.33 22.41
CA ALA A 14 -19.53 5.66 23.82
C ALA A 14 -19.86 4.41 24.68
N ALA A 15 -20.57 3.43 24.12
CA ALA A 15 -20.88 2.17 24.82
C ALA A 15 -19.65 1.24 24.95
N ILE A 16 -18.76 1.22 23.94
CA ILE A 16 -17.50 0.47 24.02
C ILE A 16 -16.54 1.14 25.03
N ALA A 17 -16.44 2.47 25.00
CA ALA A 17 -15.61 3.21 25.95
C ALA A 17 -16.14 3.08 27.40
N THR A 18 -17.46 3.07 27.61
CA THR A 18 -18.08 2.87 28.93
C THR A 18 -18.02 1.43 29.42
N ALA A 19 -18.08 0.44 28.54
CA ALA A 19 -17.92 -0.97 28.92
C ALA A 19 -16.48 -1.33 29.33
N LEU A 20 -15.48 -0.64 28.78
CA LEU A 20 -14.06 -0.82 29.14
C LEU A 20 -13.62 0.04 30.35
N CYS A 21 -14.32 1.13 30.65
CA CYS A 21 -14.01 1.97 31.81
C CYS A 21 -14.63 1.47 33.13
N THR A 22 -15.65 0.62 33.11
CA THR A 22 -16.28 0.11 34.34
C THR A 22 -15.40 -0.83 35.19
N PRO A 23 -14.49 -1.65 34.63
CA PRO A 23 -13.54 -2.38 35.47
C PRO A 23 -12.47 -1.50 36.11
N ALA A 24 -12.08 -0.39 35.49
CA ALA A 24 -11.04 0.50 36.02
C ALA A 24 -11.49 1.27 37.28
N LEU A 25 -12.78 1.53 37.44
CA LEU A 25 -13.33 2.17 38.63
C LEU A 25 -13.50 1.20 39.83
N ALA A 26 -13.55 -0.11 39.59
CA ALA A 26 -13.60 -1.12 40.66
C ALA A 26 -12.20 -1.52 41.20
N LEU A 27 -11.12 -1.08 40.58
CA LEU A 27 -9.73 -1.36 40.94
C LEU A 27 -9.10 -0.30 41.85
N SER A 28 -9.85 0.73 42.26
CA SER A 28 -9.38 1.80 43.17
C SER A 28 -9.10 1.37 44.60
N GLY A 29 -9.15 0.08 44.91
CA GLY A 29 -8.85 -0.50 46.23
C GLY A 29 -7.60 -1.36 46.30
N LEU A 30 -6.84 -1.55 45.19
CA LEU A 30 -5.59 -2.30 45.26
C LEU A 30 -4.41 -1.33 45.45
N ALA A 31 -3.80 -1.40 46.65
CA ALA A 31 -2.57 -0.69 46.93
C ALA A 31 -1.47 -1.16 45.97
N PHE A 32 -1.04 -0.30 45.10
CA PHE A 32 0.15 -0.51 44.25
C PHE A 32 1.39 -0.49 45.16
N ASN A 33 1.91 -1.64 45.48
CA ASN A 33 3.28 -1.74 45.97
C ASN A 33 4.18 -1.56 44.76
N ASP A 34 4.80 -0.42 44.67
CA ASP A 34 5.84 -0.04 43.72
C ASP A 34 7.07 -0.96 43.94
N PRO A 35 7.35 -1.95 43.07
CA PRO A 35 8.68 -2.54 43.06
C PRO A 35 9.57 -1.55 42.35
N ALA A 36 10.49 -0.93 43.04
CA ALA A 36 11.52 -0.09 42.49
C ALA A 36 12.07 -0.68 41.18
N LEU A 37 11.82 0.04 40.08
CA LEU A 37 12.45 -0.20 38.81
C LEU A 37 13.95 0.09 38.91
N THR A 38 14.70 -0.87 39.48
CA THR A 38 16.13 -0.97 39.30
C THR A 38 16.40 -1.99 38.21
N ASP A 39 15.99 -1.68 37.00
CA ASP A 39 16.60 -2.29 35.84
C ASP A 39 17.23 -1.16 35.03
N THR A 40 18.55 -1.06 35.14
CA THR A 40 19.38 -0.30 34.23
C THR A 40 19.01 -0.74 32.84
N GLN A 41 18.39 0.15 32.03
CA GLN A 41 18.17 -0.04 30.58
C GLN A 41 19.52 -0.35 29.92
N GLN A 42 19.92 -1.61 29.94
CA GLN A 42 20.94 -2.08 29.02
C GLN A 42 20.34 -1.94 27.63
N ALA A 43 20.94 -1.06 26.81
CA ALA A 43 20.60 -0.99 25.40
C ALA A 43 20.66 -2.41 24.84
N THR A 44 19.50 -2.92 24.38
CA THR A 44 19.41 -4.26 23.80
C THR A 44 20.42 -4.35 22.66
N ARG A 45 21.35 -5.28 22.76
CA ARG A 45 22.35 -5.52 21.70
C ARG A 45 21.61 -6.19 20.56
N VAL A 46 22.02 -5.90 19.30
CA VAL A 46 21.42 -6.52 18.11
C VAL A 46 21.57 -8.05 18.15
N ASP A 47 22.62 -8.56 18.75
CA ASP A 47 22.84 -10.00 18.95
C ASP A 47 21.87 -10.66 19.95
N ASP A 48 21.16 -9.89 20.75
CA ASP A 48 20.15 -10.39 21.69
C ASP A 48 18.72 -10.44 21.09
N VAL A 49 18.52 -9.82 19.90
CA VAL A 49 17.19 -9.80 19.24
C VAL A 49 16.98 -11.09 18.46
N VAL A 50 15.84 -11.72 18.72
CA VAL A 50 15.45 -12.98 18.10
C VAL A 50 14.51 -12.70 16.92
N VAL A 51 14.70 -13.38 15.80
CA VAL A 51 13.93 -13.25 14.57
C VAL A 51 13.52 -14.60 14.01
N THR A 52 12.47 -14.62 13.19
CA THR A 52 11.89 -15.84 12.61
C THR A 52 12.21 -16.01 11.11
N ALA A 53 13.22 -15.29 10.61
CA ALA A 53 13.55 -15.24 9.18
C ALA A 53 13.97 -16.58 8.53
N ALA A 54 14.37 -17.56 9.32
CA ALA A 54 14.66 -18.93 8.82
C ALA A 54 13.58 -19.95 9.22
N GLY A 55 12.37 -19.48 9.56
CA GLY A 55 11.29 -20.37 10.00
C GLY A 55 11.39 -20.84 11.44
N PHE A 56 12.43 -20.47 12.17
CA PHE A 56 12.62 -20.71 13.59
C PHE A 56 13.29 -19.52 14.26
N GLU A 57 13.18 -19.40 15.57
CA GLU A 57 13.75 -18.31 16.35
C GLU A 57 15.29 -18.40 16.43
N GLN A 58 15.96 -17.31 16.03
CA GLN A 58 17.41 -17.19 16.09
C GLN A 58 17.85 -15.73 16.21
N LYS A 59 19.11 -15.50 16.55
CA LYS A 59 19.67 -14.15 16.62
C LYS A 59 19.75 -13.51 15.23
N ILE A 60 19.58 -12.19 15.13
CA ILE A 60 19.71 -11.44 13.87
C ILE A 60 21.05 -11.72 13.19
N VAL A 61 22.14 -11.73 13.96
CA VAL A 61 23.50 -11.95 13.42
C VAL A 61 23.67 -13.34 12.80
N ASP A 62 22.93 -14.33 13.25
CA ASP A 62 22.95 -15.72 12.75
C ASP A 62 21.97 -15.94 11.61
N ALA A 63 21.02 -15.05 11.41
CA ALA A 63 19.95 -15.21 10.43
C ALA A 63 20.49 -15.13 8.98
N PRO A 64 20.10 -16.06 8.10
CA PRO A 64 20.58 -16.14 6.72
C PRO A 64 19.85 -15.15 5.80
N ALA A 65 19.80 -13.88 6.18
CA ALA A 65 19.19 -12.77 5.42
C ALA A 65 19.66 -11.41 5.95
N SER A 66 19.45 -10.37 5.17
CA SER A 66 19.56 -8.98 5.62
C SER A 66 18.28 -8.59 6.36
N ILE A 67 18.37 -8.42 7.69
CA ILE A 67 17.21 -8.18 8.56
C ILE A 67 17.42 -6.93 9.39
N SER A 68 16.34 -6.17 9.58
CA SER A 68 16.22 -5.11 10.55
C SER A 68 15.03 -5.38 11.47
N VAL A 69 15.15 -5.03 12.74
CA VAL A 69 14.10 -5.20 13.74
C VAL A 69 13.81 -3.87 14.43
N ILE A 70 12.54 -3.56 14.57
CA ILE A 70 12.04 -2.48 15.42
C ILE A 70 11.50 -3.15 16.69
N THR A 71 12.15 -2.88 17.81
CA THR A 71 11.80 -3.51 19.09
C THR A 71 10.66 -2.77 19.80
N VAL A 72 10.09 -3.42 20.84
CA VAL A 72 9.06 -2.79 21.66
C VAL A 72 9.56 -1.50 22.32
N GLU A 73 10.84 -1.45 22.76
CA GLU A 73 11.43 -0.26 23.36
C GLU A 73 11.48 0.90 22.36
N GLU A 74 11.78 0.61 21.10
CA GLU A 74 11.77 1.62 20.05
C GLU A 74 10.35 2.11 19.73
N LEU A 75 9.39 1.21 19.66
CA LEU A 75 7.98 1.57 19.46
C LEU A 75 7.42 2.42 20.61
N GLN A 76 7.95 2.24 21.83
CA GLN A 76 7.49 2.97 23.02
C GLN A 76 8.20 4.32 23.22
N THR A 77 9.47 4.44 22.82
CA THR A 77 10.29 5.62 23.11
C THR A 77 10.37 6.61 21.96
N ARG A 78 10.01 6.19 20.75
CA ARG A 78 9.99 7.05 19.56
C ARG A 78 8.55 7.47 19.23
N PRO A 79 8.32 8.74 18.89
CA PRO A 79 6.99 9.25 18.54
C PRO A 79 6.58 8.81 17.11
N TYR A 80 6.42 7.51 16.90
CA TYR A 80 5.88 6.96 15.66
C TYR A 80 4.38 7.17 15.57
N MET A 81 3.92 7.58 14.40
CA MET A 81 2.50 7.84 14.12
C MET A 81 1.82 6.56 13.60
N THR A 82 2.48 5.82 12.74
CA THR A 82 1.94 4.63 12.05
C THR A 82 3.04 3.57 11.83
N LEU A 83 2.64 2.38 11.38
CA LEU A 83 3.58 1.35 10.90
C LEU A 83 4.52 1.89 9.81
N LEU A 84 3.97 2.63 8.83
CA LEU A 84 4.76 3.20 7.74
C LEU A 84 5.84 4.14 8.27
N ASP A 85 5.50 4.95 9.26
CA ASP A 85 6.45 5.85 9.89
C ASP A 85 7.55 5.09 10.66
N ALA A 86 7.18 3.98 11.30
CA ALA A 86 8.14 3.14 12.03
C ALA A 86 9.17 2.47 11.08
N VAL A 87 8.74 2.00 9.90
CA VAL A 87 9.65 1.33 8.94
C VAL A 87 10.38 2.30 8.02
N ARG A 88 9.98 3.58 7.97
CA ARG A 88 10.58 4.64 7.12
C ARG A 88 12.08 4.80 7.32
N ASP A 89 12.53 4.68 8.56
CA ASP A 89 13.92 4.91 8.94
C ASP A 89 14.83 3.68 8.71
N LEU A 90 14.32 2.61 8.08
CA LEU A 90 15.09 1.41 7.80
C LEU A 90 15.80 1.50 6.45
N GLU A 91 17.00 0.90 6.37
CA GLU A 91 17.75 0.79 5.12
C GLU A 91 17.00 -0.05 4.09
N GLY A 92 17.09 0.31 2.81
CA GLY A 92 16.45 -0.41 1.70
C GLY A 92 14.93 -0.29 1.65
N VAL A 93 14.29 0.40 2.59
CA VAL A 93 12.84 0.63 2.67
C VAL A 93 12.50 2.04 2.20
N ASP A 94 11.62 2.15 1.24
CA ASP A 94 11.04 3.41 0.79
C ASP A 94 9.53 3.35 1.02
N ILE A 95 9.01 4.20 1.90
CA ILE A 95 7.58 4.40 2.01
C ILE A 95 7.16 5.32 0.87
N GLY A 96 6.58 4.75 -0.16
CA GLY A 96 6.25 5.44 -1.39
C GLY A 96 5.53 6.76 -1.12
N GLU A 97 5.89 7.73 -1.92
CA GLU A 97 5.29 9.06 -1.87
C GLU A 97 3.99 9.11 -2.67
N THR A 98 3.75 8.09 -3.49
CA THR A 98 2.48 7.91 -4.18
C THR A 98 1.43 7.54 -3.16
N ARG A 99 0.42 8.40 -3.03
CA ARG A 99 -0.70 8.22 -2.14
C ARG A 99 -1.97 8.03 -2.96
N ASP A 100 -2.81 7.15 -2.49
CA ASP A 100 -4.15 7.05 -3.03
C ASP A 100 -5.01 8.23 -2.53
N LYS A 101 -6.27 8.26 -2.95
CA LYS A 101 -7.23 9.29 -2.52
C LYS A 101 -7.48 9.33 -1.01
N THR A 102 -7.01 8.32 -0.25
CA THR A 102 -7.14 8.25 1.20
C THR A 102 -5.93 8.81 1.92
N GLY A 103 -4.88 9.11 1.19
CA GLY A 103 -3.62 9.61 1.71
C GLY A 103 -2.71 8.54 2.31
N GLN A 104 -2.99 7.26 2.07
CA GLN A 104 -2.11 6.18 2.50
C GLN A 104 -0.88 6.07 1.59
N GLY A 105 0.29 5.87 2.19
CA GLY A 105 1.52 5.58 1.49
C GLY A 105 1.66 4.09 1.16
N THR A 106 2.71 3.76 0.42
CA THR A 106 3.07 2.38 0.06
C THR A 106 4.44 2.04 0.62
N ILE A 107 4.78 0.75 0.70
CA ILE A 107 6.12 0.30 1.09
C ILE A 107 6.75 -0.39 -0.11
N SER A 108 7.91 0.08 -0.53
CA SER A 108 8.75 -0.60 -1.52
C SER A 108 10.10 -0.97 -0.91
N MET A 109 10.72 -2.04 -1.38
CA MET A 109 12.01 -2.51 -0.90
C MET A 109 12.99 -2.70 -2.05
N ARG A 110 14.22 -2.16 -1.90
CA ARG A 110 15.31 -2.33 -2.88
C ARG A 110 14.90 -1.99 -4.33
N GLY A 111 14.04 -0.99 -4.52
CA GLY A 111 13.57 -0.58 -5.85
C GLY A 111 12.41 -1.41 -6.42
N MET A 112 11.95 -2.42 -5.71
CA MET A 112 10.75 -3.19 -6.07
C MET A 112 9.53 -2.57 -5.40
N GLY A 113 8.45 -2.37 -6.14
CA GLY A 113 7.22 -1.73 -5.68
C GLY A 113 6.50 -2.50 -4.56
N SER A 114 5.47 -1.89 -4.03
CA SER A 114 4.70 -2.44 -2.90
C SER A 114 4.09 -3.82 -3.15
N ASP A 115 3.78 -4.13 -4.39
CA ASP A 115 3.24 -5.44 -4.82
C ASP A 115 4.24 -6.61 -4.64
N TYR A 116 5.51 -6.31 -4.35
CA TYR A 116 6.59 -7.28 -4.12
C TYR A 116 7.00 -7.38 -2.65
N THR A 117 6.27 -6.68 -1.77
CA THR A 117 6.49 -6.72 -0.32
C THR A 117 5.39 -7.51 0.36
N LEU A 118 5.75 -8.62 0.99
CA LEU A 118 4.81 -9.46 1.74
C LEU A 118 4.65 -8.92 3.16
N ILE A 119 3.41 -8.71 3.58
CA ILE A 119 3.07 -8.31 4.95
C ILE A 119 2.51 -9.51 5.71
N LEU A 120 3.07 -9.76 6.88
CA LEU A 120 2.63 -10.81 7.80
C LEU A 120 2.23 -10.21 9.15
N ILE A 121 1.24 -10.78 9.79
CA ILE A 121 0.92 -10.58 11.21
C ILE A 121 1.04 -11.94 11.89
N ASP A 122 1.99 -12.05 12.82
CA ASP A 122 2.33 -13.30 13.49
C ASP A 122 2.61 -14.44 12.50
N GLY A 123 3.34 -14.14 11.42
CA GLY A 123 3.68 -15.08 10.37
C GLY A 123 2.53 -15.48 9.44
N ARG A 124 1.35 -14.85 9.54
CA ARG A 124 0.21 -15.09 8.65
C ARG A 124 0.13 -14.01 7.58
N ARG A 125 0.03 -14.45 6.33
CA ARG A 125 -0.09 -13.57 5.17
C ARG A 125 -1.30 -12.64 5.29
N GLN A 126 -1.07 -11.36 5.02
CA GLN A 126 -2.13 -10.34 4.94
C GLN A 126 -2.51 -10.01 3.50
N ASN A 127 -1.61 -10.21 2.56
CA ASN A 127 -1.86 -10.02 1.14
C ASN A 127 -2.87 -11.08 0.64
N ASN A 128 -3.80 -10.64 -0.20
CA ASN A 128 -4.80 -11.47 -0.84
C ASN A 128 -4.53 -11.49 -2.36
N HIS A 129 -4.63 -12.64 -3.01
CA HIS A 129 -4.45 -12.77 -4.47
C HIS A 129 -5.61 -12.19 -5.29
N GLY A 130 -6.77 -11.97 -4.66
CA GLY A 130 -7.88 -11.22 -5.26
C GLY A 130 -7.64 -9.71 -5.12
N ASP A 131 -7.54 -9.01 -6.24
CA ASP A 131 -7.35 -7.56 -6.26
C ASP A 131 -8.70 -6.84 -6.16
N ILE A 132 -9.10 -6.46 -4.96
CA ILE A 132 -10.32 -5.68 -4.72
C ILE A 132 -10.12 -4.18 -4.90
N TYR A 133 -8.91 -3.76 -5.21
CA TYR A 133 -8.56 -2.37 -5.48
C TYR A 133 -8.15 -2.18 -6.94
N PRO A 134 -9.05 -2.37 -7.93
CA PRO A 134 -8.74 -2.11 -9.32
C PRO A 134 -8.40 -0.63 -9.49
N ASN A 135 -7.34 -0.33 -10.16
CA ASN A 135 -6.62 0.95 -10.18
C ASN A 135 -5.91 1.21 -8.85
N SER A 136 -5.27 0.16 -8.33
CA SER A 136 -4.64 0.15 -7.02
C SER A 136 -3.66 1.31 -6.83
N PHE A 137 -4.07 2.23 -6.01
CA PHE A 137 -3.21 3.24 -5.44
C PHE A 137 -2.65 2.69 -4.13
N GLY A 138 -1.57 1.94 -4.23
CA GLY A 138 -0.99 1.22 -3.12
C GLY A 138 -1.49 -0.22 -3.00
N GLY A 139 -0.64 -1.18 -3.34
CA GLY A 139 -0.97 -2.61 -3.36
C GLY A 139 -1.28 -3.21 -1.99
N ASN A 140 -0.91 -2.53 -0.91
CA ASN A 140 -1.15 -2.98 0.46
C ASN A 140 -2.04 -2.00 1.21
N GLN A 141 -3.08 -2.52 1.81
CA GLN A 141 -3.93 -1.75 2.72
C GLN A 141 -3.40 -1.86 4.15
N PHE A 142 -3.27 -0.73 4.81
CA PHE A 142 -2.76 -0.66 6.19
C PHE A 142 -3.85 -0.36 7.22
N ASN A 143 -5.11 -0.29 6.79
CA ASN A 143 -6.26 0.03 7.64
C ASN A 143 -6.64 -1.06 8.65
N HIS A 144 -6.03 -2.24 8.58
CA HIS A 144 -6.26 -3.37 9.48
C HIS A 144 -5.04 -3.69 10.36
N ILE A 145 -3.97 -2.92 10.24
CA ILE A 145 -2.76 -3.14 11.06
C ILE A 145 -3.09 -2.88 12.54
N PRO A 146 -2.66 -3.77 13.45
CA PRO A 146 -2.92 -3.59 14.86
C PRO A 146 -2.24 -2.34 15.42
N PRO A 147 -2.81 -1.71 16.46
CA PRO A 147 -2.21 -0.57 17.16
C PRO A 147 -0.76 -0.84 17.57
N LEU A 148 0.13 0.16 17.46
CA LEU A 148 1.56 0.00 17.74
C LEU A 148 1.83 -0.52 19.17
N ASP A 149 1.03 -0.15 20.15
CA ASP A 149 1.15 -0.63 21.54
C ASP A 149 0.86 -2.14 21.69
N SER A 150 0.15 -2.75 20.74
CA SER A 150 -0.10 -4.21 20.72
C SER A 150 1.03 -5.01 20.10
N ILE A 151 2.01 -4.33 19.46
CA ILE A 151 3.12 -4.95 18.75
C ILE A 151 4.27 -5.21 19.72
N GLU A 152 4.85 -6.40 19.64
CA GLU A 152 6.06 -6.78 20.35
C GLU A 152 7.32 -6.36 19.57
N ARG A 153 7.34 -6.64 18.28
CA ARG A 153 8.43 -6.25 17.37
C ARG A 153 7.96 -6.29 15.92
N ILE A 154 8.69 -5.60 15.05
CA ILE A 154 8.51 -5.64 13.60
C ILE A 154 9.82 -6.14 12.99
N GLU A 155 9.75 -7.26 12.28
CA GLU A 155 10.90 -7.85 11.56
C GLU A 155 10.79 -7.47 10.09
N VAL A 156 11.84 -6.87 9.51
CA VAL A 156 11.91 -6.48 8.11
C VAL A 156 13.03 -7.24 7.43
N ILE A 157 12.66 -8.20 6.58
CA ILE A 157 13.56 -9.04 5.80
C ILE A 157 13.66 -8.43 4.41
N ARG A 158 14.86 -8.10 3.95
CA ARG A 158 15.10 -7.51 2.64
C ARG A 158 15.60 -8.51 1.64
N GLY A 159 15.13 -8.39 0.40
CA GLY A 159 15.43 -9.33 -0.68
C GLY A 159 14.50 -10.53 -0.71
N PRO A 160 14.63 -11.39 -1.73
CA PRO A 160 13.72 -12.51 -1.95
C PRO A 160 13.69 -13.50 -0.79
N ALA A 161 12.51 -13.84 -0.33
CA ALA A 161 12.26 -14.77 0.76
C ALA A 161 11.22 -15.86 0.41
N SER A 162 11.00 -16.10 -0.90
CA SER A 162 9.94 -17.01 -1.37
C SER A 162 10.15 -18.46 -0.97
N THR A 163 11.37 -18.91 -0.66
CA THR A 163 11.64 -20.28 -0.21
C THR A 163 10.81 -20.65 1.04
N LEU A 164 10.68 -19.74 2.00
CA LEU A 164 9.89 -19.97 3.21
C LEU A 164 8.48 -19.36 3.12
N TYR A 165 8.37 -18.16 2.59
CA TYR A 165 7.13 -17.38 2.65
C TYR A 165 6.27 -17.48 1.38
N GLY A 166 6.79 -18.10 0.29
CA GLY A 166 6.06 -18.28 -0.96
C GLY A 166 5.96 -17.02 -1.81
N ALA A 167 4.93 -16.97 -2.64
CA ALA A 167 4.70 -15.89 -3.58
C ALA A 167 4.65 -14.50 -2.92
N ASP A 168 4.94 -13.46 -3.71
CA ASP A 168 4.91 -12.03 -3.37
C ASP A 168 6.04 -11.54 -2.44
N ALA A 169 6.93 -12.43 -1.98
CA ALA A 169 8.08 -12.08 -1.16
C ALA A 169 9.36 -11.87 -2.01
N MET A 170 9.27 -11.12 -3.11
CA MET A 170 10.40 -10.85 -4.01
C MET A 170 11.25 -9.66 -3.55
N GLY A 171 10.64 -8.58 -3.10
CA GLY A 171 11.31 -7.39 -2.57
C GLY A 171 11.69 -7.56 -1.10
N GLY A 172 10.84 -8.23 -0.34
CA GLY A 172 11.06 -8.52 1.08
C GLY A 172 9.79 -8.88 1.83
N VAL A 173 9.95 -9.03 3.16
CA VAL A 173 8.88 -9.39 4.08
C VAL A 173 8.87 -8.44 5.27
N ILE A 174 7.70 -7.96 5.67
CA ILE A 174 7.47 -7.28 6.94
C ILE A 174 6.61 -8.20 7.79
N ASN A 175 7.17 -8.68 8.90
CA ASN A 175 6.47 -9.55 9.84
C ASN A 175 6.22 -8.79 11.15
N ILE A 176 4.96 -8.53 11.44
CA ILE A 176 4.50 -7.84 12.65
C ILE A 176 4.20 -8.89 13.69
N ILE A 177 4.95 -8.92 14.78
CA ILE A 177 4.74 -9.85 15.89
C ILE A 177 3.96 -9.14 17.00
N THR A 178 2.82 -9.70 17.37
CA THR A 178 1.95 -9.13 18.40
C THR A 178 2.24 -9.71 19.79
N LYS A 179 1.99 -8.92 20.85
CA LYS A 179 2.06 -9.37 22.24
C LYS A 179 0.96 -10.39 22.52
N ARG A 180 1.31 -11.58 22.98
CA ARG A 180 0.36 -12.71 23.09
C ARG A 180 -0.06 -13.06 24.49
N THR A 181 0.89 -13.34 25.35
CA THR A 181 0.62 -13.87 26.70
C THR A 181 1.24 -12.96 27.74
N LEU A 182 0.45 -12.60 28.72
CA LEU A 182 0.88 -11.83 29.88
C LEU A 182 0.34 -12.48 31.16
N ASP A 183 1.13 -12.46 32.23
CA ASP A 183 0.74 -13.02 33.50
C ASP A 183 -0.25 -12.11 34.26
N ARG A 184 -0.37 -10.87 33.86
CA ARG A 184 -1.27 -9.85 34.40
C ARG A 184 -1.89 -9.03 33.28
N TRP A 185 -3.04 -8.43 33.54
CA TRP A 185 -3.64 -7.48 32.62
C TRP A 185 -2.75 -6.25 32.44
N SER A 186 -2.61 -5.85 31.22
CA SER A 186 -1.92 -4.67 30.78
C SER A 186 -2.63 -4.11 29.55
N GLY A 187 -2.53 -2.82 29.32
CA GLY A 187 -3.18 -2.21 28.18
C GLY A 187 -2.80 -0.75 27.99
N SER A 188 -3.31 -0.18 26.91
CA SER A 188 -3.11 1.22 26.57
C SER A 188 -4.34 1.82 25.90
N VAL A 189 -4.49 3.12 26.07
CA VAL A 189 -5.37 3.97 25.29
C VAL A 189 -4.53 5.12 24.76
N THR A 190 -4.46 5.23 23.45
CA THR A 190 -3.70 6.29 22.76
C THR A 190 -4.68 7.15 21.99
N THR A 191 -4.62 8.46 22.15
CA THR A 191 -5.28 9.43 21.27
C THR A 191 -4.24 10.33 20.65
N ALA A 192 -4.32 10.54 19.36
CA ALA A 192 -3.37 11.35 18.61
C ALA A 192 -4.10 12.23 17.60
N ARG A 193 -3.52 13.39 17.30
CA ARG A 193 -4.01 14.30 16.27
C ARG A 193 -2.86 14.99 15.56
N THR A 194 -2.97 15.08 14.25
CA THR A 194 -2.11 15.92 13.40
C THR A 194 -2.85 17.23 13.09
N PHE A 195 -2.19 18.34 13.34
CA PHE A 195 -2.65 19.68 12.99
C PHE A 195 -1.82 20.15 11.81
N GLU A 196 -2.44 20.32 10.68
CA GLU A 196 -1.80 20.91 9.51
C GLU A 196 -1.67 22.43 9.69
N THR A 197 -0.61 23.03 9.19
CA THR A 197 -0.40 24.50 9.28
C THR A 197 -0.99 25.27 8.10
N SER A 198 -1.44 24.57 7.06
CA SER A 198 -2.14 25.12 5.90
C SER A 198 -3.53 24.52 5.79
N ASP A 199 -4.53 25.35 5.53
CA ASP A 199 -5.94 24.94 5.32
C ASP A 199 -6.14 24.09 4.04
N GLU A 200 -5.13 23.99 3.18
CA GLU A 200 -5.16 23.12 2.00
C GLU A 200 -5.06 21.63 2.33
N TYR A 201 -4.59 21.33 3.53
CA TYR A 201 -4.37 19.95 3.99
C TYR A 201 -5.27 19.59 5.15
N GLY A 202 -5.86 18.40 5.07
CA GLY A 202 -6.76 17.91 6.11
C GLY A 202 -6.02 17.39 7.34
N ASP A 203 -6.52 17.77 8.51
CA ASP A 203 -6.11 17.19 9.80
C ASP A 203 -6.44 15.70 9.84
N ASP A 204 -5.71 14.96 10.67
CA ASP A 204 -6.07 13.57 11.01
C ASP A 204 -6.14 13.36 12.53
N GLN A 205 -6.88 12.34 12.92
CA GLN A 205 -7.03 11.94 14.31
C GLN A 205 -7.06 10.41 14.41
N THR A 206 -6.43 9.88 15.46
CA THR A 206 -6.44 8.45 15.78
C THR A 206 -6.83 8.24 17.26
N VAL A 207 -7.59 7.19 17.51
CA VAL A 207 -7.82 6.65 18.85
C VAL A 207 -7.57 5.15 18.81
N ASP A 208 -6.56 4.69 19.53
CA ASP A 208 -6.19 3.29 19.65
C ASP A 208 -6.46 2.77 21.06
N VAL A 209 -6.93 1.54 21.14
CA VAL A 209 -7.15 0.81 22.39
C VAL A 209 -6.53 -0.56 22.31
N TYR A 210 -5.84 -0.96 23.36
CA TYR A 210 -5.27 -2.29 23.49
C TYR A 210 -5.38 -2.78 24.93
N ALA A 211 -5.76 -4.03 25.12
CA ALA A 211 -5.72 -4.70 26.41
C ALA A 211 -5.38 -6.18 26.23
N ASN A 212 -4.50 -6.70 27.07
CA ASN A 212 -4.09 -8.10 27.06
C ASN A 212 -3.90 -8.61 28.49
N GLY A 213 -4.39 -9.82 28.80
CA GLY A 213 -4.21 -10.40 30.08
C GLY A 213 -4.92 -11.75 30.24
N PRO A 214 -4.66 -12.45 31.39
CA PRO A 214 -5.23 -13.75 31.62
C PRO A 214 -6.71 -13.67 32.03
N ILE A 215 -7.56 -14.46 31.34
CA ILE A 215 -8.88 -14.83 31.85
C ILE A 215 -8.73 -15.91 32.93
N ILE A 216 -7.87 -16.89 32.64
CA ILE A 216 -7.45 -17.94 33.59
C ILE A 216 -5.93 -17.99 33.54
N SER A 217 -5.29 -17.65 34.68
CA SER A 217 -3.83 -17.61 34.76
C SER A 217 -3.19 -18.91 34.31
N GLY A 218 -2.20 -18.82 33.42
CA GLY A 218 -1.47 -19.95 32.86
C GLY A 218 -2.25 -20.82 31.86
N LEU A 219 -3.56 -20.58 31.64
CA LEU A 219 -4.37 -21.43 30.76
C LEU A 219 -5.04 -20.67 29.61
N LEU A 220 -5.64 -19.52 29.91
CA LEU A 220 -6.45 -18.80 28.90
C LEU A 220 -6.18 -17.30 28.99
N ASN A 221 -5.67 -16.75 27.88
CA ASN A 221 -5.35 -15.34 27.74
C ASN A 221 -6.24 -14.69 26.69
N LEU A 222 -6.63 -13.43 26.89
CA LEU A 222 -7.41 -12.61 25.96
C LEU A 222 -6.63 -11.34 25.63
N SER A 223 -6.50 -11.07 24.33
CA SER A 223 -6.05 -9.78 23.81
C SER A 223 -7.19 -9.13 23.02
N VAL A 224 -7.44 -7.85 23.25
CA VAL A 224 -8.41 -7.03 22.52
C VAL A 224 -7.71 -5.79 22.00
N ARG A 225 -8.02 -5.42 20.75
CA ARG A 225 -7.47 -4.25 20.09
C ARG A 225 -8.53 -3.52 19.29
N GLY A 226 -8.40 -2.20 19.19
CA GLY A 226 -9.28 -1.37 18.39
C GLY A 226 -8.56 -0.10 17.94
N SER A 227 -8.88 0.38 16.74
CA SER A 227 -8.38 1.62 16.20
C SER A 227 -9.50 2.35 15.48
N TRP A 228 -9.62 3.63 15.74
CA TRP A 228 -10.45 4.56 15.01
C TRP A 228 -9.59 5.67 14.46
N TYR A 229 -9.62 5.85 13.14
CA TYR A 229 -8.87 6.86 12.41
C TYR A 229 -9.81 7.68 11.55
N THR A 230 -9.61 8.99 11.53
CA THR A 230 -10.31 9.89 10.61
C THR A 230 -9.34 10.90 10.04
N ARG A 231 -9.57 11.31 8.81
CA ARG A 231 -8.82 12.35 8.12
C ARG A 231 -9.73 13.20 7.26
N ASP A 232 -9.53 14.51 7.35
CA ASP A 232 -10.20 15.48 6.49
C ASP A 232 -9.57 15.51 5.09
N ALA A 233 -10.34 15.94 4.10
CA ALA A 233 -9.88 16.06 2.71
C ALA A 233 -8.75 17.08 2.59
N SER A 234 -7.82 16.83 1.65
CA SER A 234 -6.79 17.77 1.25
C SER A 234 -7.02 18.22 -0.20
N ASN A 235 -6.81 19.50 -0.46
CA ASN A 235 -6.90 20.07 -1.80
C ASN A 235 -5.78 21.11 -2.02
N PRO A 236 -4.51 20.65 -2.13
CA PRO A 236 -3.37 21.55 -2.30
C PRO A 236 -3.49 22.37 -3.58
N VAL A 237 -3.14 23.63 -3.48
CA VAL A 237 -3.18 24.61 -4.58
C VAL A 237 -1.77 24.77 -5.14
N TYR A 238 -1.64 24.68 -6.45
CA TYR A 238 -0.42 24.96 -7.19
C TYR A 238 -0.52 26.34 -7.80
N GLU A 239 0.58 27.09 -7.84
CA GLU A 239 0.60 28.38 -8.51
C GLU A 239 0.22 28.26 -9.99
N SER A 240 -0.62 29.16 -10.49
CA SER A 240 -0.95 29.23 -11.91
C SER A 240 0.25 29.72 -12.72
N ILE A 241 0.34 29.26 -13.96
CA ILE A 241 1.38 29.68 -14.92
C ILE A 241 0.73 30.29 -16.15
N ARG A 242 1.53 30.97 -16.95
CA ARG A 242 1.07 31.55 -18.21
C ARG A 242 1.76 30.89 -19.39
N ASP A 243 0.99 30.56 -20.42
CA ASP A 243 1.52 30.14 -21.70
C ASP A 243 2.25 31.29 -22.44
N PRO A 244 2.93 31.07 -23.55
CA PRO A 244 3.57 32.10 -24.33
C PRO A 244 2.62 33.20 -24.86
N ASN A 245 1.33 32.90 -24.98
CA ASN A 245 0.29 33.84 -25.38
C ASN A 245 -0.29 34.64 -24.20
N GLY A 246 0.16 34.35 -22.97
CA GLY A 246 -0.29 35.01 -21.74
C GLY A 246 -1.59 34.43 -21.16
N VAL A 247 -2.06 33.31 -21.67
CA VAL A 247 -3.21 32.57 -21.11
C VAL A 247 -2.79 31.96 -19.77
N GLU A 248 -3.58 32.21 -18.74
CA GLU A 248 -3.36 31.63 -17.41
C GLU A 248 -3.87 30.20 -17.35
N LEU A 249 -3.02 29.33 -16.85
CA LEU A 249 -3.28 27.88 -16.75
C LEU A 249 -3.10 27.44 -15.31
N ASP A 250 -4.12 26.80 -14.79
CA ASP A 250 -4.08 26.20 -13.47
C ASP A 250 -3.60 24.73 -13.57
N ARG A 251 -2.71 24.33 -12.68
CA ARG A 251 -2.30 22.94 -12.54
C ARG A 251 -3.45 22.11 -12.05
N SER A 252 -4.07 21.35 -12.94
CA SER A 252 -5.13 20.40 -12.57
C SER A 252 -4.51 19.16 -11.96
N LEU A 253 -4.80 18.94 -10.69
CA LEU A 253 -4.40 17.72 -9.99
C LEU A 253 -5.31 16.58 -10.41
N GLY A 254 -4.69 15.54 -11.00
CA GLY A 254 -5.40 14.32 -11.39
C GLY A 254 -5.78 13.47 -10.18
N PHE A 255 -6.52 12.42 -10.47
CA PHE A 255 -6.86 11.38 -9.51
C PHE A 255 -5.59 10.74 -8.91
N GLY A 256 -5.47 10.78 -7.59
CA GLY A 256 -4.29 10.28 -6.86
C GLY A 256 -3.02 11.11 -7.02
N GLY A 257 -3.09 12.26 -7.70
CA GLY A 257 -1.96 13.17 -7.92
C GLY A 257 -1.92 14.33 -6.93
N GLY A 258 -0.73 14.83 -6.65
CA GLY A 258 -0.51 16.12 -5.99
C GLY A 258 -0.94 16.23 -4.53
N GLY A 259 -1.12 15.13 -3.82
CA GLY A 259 -1.53 15.15 -2.42
C GLY A 259 -3.02 15.40 -2.19
N LYS A 260 -3.84 15.50 -3.25
CA LYS A 260 -5.28 15.66 -3.14
C LYS A 260 -5.93 14.38 -2.60
N THR A 261 -6.71 14.51 -1.52
CA THR A 261 -7.36 13.38 -0.85
C THR A 261 -8.81 13.70 -0.49
N VAL A 262 -9.59 12.65 -0.18
CA VAL A 262 -10.97 12.76 0.30
C VAL A 262 -11.05 12.57 1.81
N ASN A 263 -12.17 12.95 2.42
CA ASN A 263 -12.45 12.55 3.81
C ASN A 263 -12.45 11.02 3.91
N ASN A 264 -11.82 10.54 4.96
CA ASN A 264 -11.64 9.11 5.20
C ASN A 264 -11.88 8.81 6.67
N GLU A 265 -12.67 7.79 6.93
CA GLU A 265 -12.86 7.22 8.27
C GLU A 265 -12.54 5.73 8.23
N ASN A 266 -11.78 5.24 9.20
CA ASN A 266 -11.45 3.84 9.32
C ASN A 266 -11.67 3.37 10.76
N LEU A 267 -12.42 2.28 10.91
CA LEU A 267 -12.63 1.59 12.18
C LEU A 267 -12.10 0.17 12.05
N ALA A 268 -11.12 -0.18 12.88
CA ALA A 268 -10.58 -1.53 12.94
C ALA A 268 -10.70 -2.09 14.36
N GLY A 269 -10.91 -3.40 14.45
CA GLY A 269 -10.98 -4.09 15.73
C GLY A 269 -10.52 -5.53 15.62
N GLY A 270 -10.03 -6.08 16.72
CA GLY A 270 -9.61 -7.47 16.75
C GLY A 270 -9.56 -8.04 18.15
N LEU A 271 -9.63 -9.35 18.21
CA LEU A 271 -9.44 -10.13 19.44
C LEU A 271 -8.57 -11.35 19.17
N SER A 272 -7.81 -11.74 20.17
CA SER A 272 -7.05 -13.01 20.18
C SER A 272 -7.34 -13.75 21.48
N LEU A 273 -7.74 -15.01 21.34
CA LEU A 273 -7.94 -15.91 22.47
C LEU A 273 -6.86 -17.00 22.42
N THR A 274 -5.97 -17.00 23.40
CA THR A 274 -4.85 -17.92 23.48
C THR A 274 -5.09 -18.92 24.59
N PHE A 275 -5.21 -20.20 24.24
CA PHE A 275 -5.41 -21.32 25.14
C PHE A 275 -4.13 -22.17 25.23
N THR A 276 -3.58 -22.31 26.43
CA THR A 276 -2.33 -23.03 26.72
C THR A 276 -2.64 -24.20 27.65
N PRO A 277 -3.15 -25.32 27.11
CA PRO A 277 -3.56 -26.48 27.94
C PRO A 277 -2.39 -27.16 28.67
N THR A 278 -1.19 -27.01 28.14
CA THR A 278 0.06 -27.52 28.70
C THR A 278 1.18 -26.55 28.35
N ASP A 279 2.31 -26.57 29.07
CA ASP A 279 3.44 -25.67 28.84
C ASP A 279 4.04 -25.75 27.41
N ASN A 280 3.77 -26.83 26.69
CA ASN A 280 4.31 -27.09 25.36
C ASN A 280 3.26 -27.07 24.24
N GLN A 281 2.01 -26.68 24.50
CA GLN A 281 0.95 -26.61 23.50
C GLN A 281 0.18 -25.30 23.63
N THR A 282 0.02 -24.60 22.51
CA THR A 282 -0.76 -23.38 22.45
C THR A 282 -1.72 -23.42 21.27
N LEU A 283 -2.97 -23.04 21.50
CA LEU A 283 -4.00 -22.86 20.47
C LEU A 283 -4.47 -21.39 20.52
N THR A 284 -4.36 -20.69 19.41
CA THR A 284 -4.78 -19.29 19.32
C THR A 284 -5.88 -19.14 18.28
N LEU A 285 -6.98 -18.49 18.68
CA LEU A 285 -8.03 -18.03 17.79
C LEU A 285 -7.91 -16.51 17.67
N ASP A 286 -7.68 -16.02 16.46
CA ASP A 286 -7.66 -14.61 16.12
C ASP A 286 -8.89 -14.24 15.27
N TYR A 287 -9.46 -13.07 15.50
CA TYR A 287 -10.46 -12.44 14.66
C TYR A 287 -10.16 -10.97 14.54
N ASP A 288 -10.14 -10.47 13.29
CA ASP A 288 -9.95 -9.05 12.98
C ASP A 288 -10.97 -8.59 11.95
N THR A 289 -11.47 -7.38 12.15
CA THR A 289 -12.37 -6.69 11.21
C THR A 289 -11.92 -5.27 11.00
N SER A 290 -12.10 -4.75 9.78
CA SER A 290 -11.94 -3.32 9.49
C SER A 290 -13.01 -2.84 8.54
N HIS A 291 -13.44 -1.61 8.76
CA HIS A 291 -14.39 -0.88 7.93
C HIS A 291 -13.82 0.50 7.64
N GLN A 292 -13.72 0.84 6.36
CA GLN A 292 -13.23 2.13 5.91
C GLN A 292 -14.23 2.78 4.97
N GLU A 293 -14.57 4.03 5.22
CA GLU A 293 -15.50 4.84 4.43
C GLU A 293 -14.78 6.05 3.83
N TYR A 294 -15.05 6.31 2.55
CA TYR A 294 -14.56 7.49 1.82
C TYR A 294 -15.71 8.33 1.32
N ASP A 295 -15.60 9.63 1.50
CA ASP A 295 -16.55 10.60 0.96
C ASP A 295 -16.04 11.14 -0.39
N ASN A 296 -16.62 10.62 -1.48
CA ASN A 296 -16.36 11.09 -2.84
C ASN A 296 -17.38 12.14 -3.32
N ALA A 297 -18.32 12.58 -2.47
CA ALA A 297 -19.39 13.47 -2.86
C ALA A 297 -18.87 14.79 -3.45
N ILE A 298 -19.57 15.27 -4.45
CA ILE A 298 -19.31 16.58 -5.05
C ILE A 298 -19.65 17.64 -3.99
N ARG A 299 -18.76 18.61 -3.84
CA ARG A 299 -18.94 19.78 -2.99
C ARG A 299 -19.01 21.04 -3.86
N LEU A 300 -19.69 22.04 -3.38
CA LEU A 300 -19.66 23.38 -3.95
C LEU A 300 -18.66 24.21 -3.13
N ASN A 301 -17.76 24.91 -3.80
CA ASN A 301 -16.92 25.91 -3.16
C ASN A 301 -17.71 27.18 -2.85
N ASP A 302 -17.09 28.17 -2.22
CA ASP A 302 -17.71 29.44 -1.83
C ASP A 302 -18.26 30.24 -3.02
N SER A 303 -17.74 30.03 -4.23
CA SER A 303 -18.25 30.62 -5.47
C SER A 303 -19.44 29.85 -6.08
N GLY A 304 -19.82 28.70 -5.50
CA GLY A 304 -20.87 27.82 -6.01
C GLY A 304 -20.43 26.93 -7.18
N ALA A 305 -19.15 26.88 -7.51
CA ALA A 305 -18.61 25.93 -8.48
C ALA A 305 -18.46 24.54 -7.88
N GLU A 306 -18.71 23.51 -8.70
CA GLU A 306 -18.53 22.11 -8.30
C GLU A 306 -17.06 21.79 -8.04
N GLU A 307 -16.77 21.27 -6.86
CA GLU A 307 -15.44 20.83 -6.46
C GLU A 307 -15.45 19.32 -6.28
N TYR A 308 -14.71 18.65 -7.13
CA TYR A 308 -14.52 17.20 -7.03
C TYR A 308 -13.31 16.93 -6.13
N PRO A 309 -13.49 16.27 -5.00
CA PRO A 309 -12.35 16.01 -4.13
C PRO A 309 -11.32 15.14 -4.84
N VAL A 310 -11.68 13.94 -5.31
CA VAL A 310 -10.82 13.04 -6.09
C VAL A 310 -11.66 12.02 -6.85
N GLY A 311 -11.40 11.88 -8.15
CA GLY A 311 -12.06 10.88 -8.99
C GLY A 311 -13.43 11.31 -9.52
N THR A 312 -14.01 10.48 -10.35
CA THR A 312 -15.28 10.74 -11.01
C THR A 312 -16.42 10.13 -10.21
N VAL A 313 -17.26 10.97 -9.65
CA VAL A 313 -18.56 10.58 -9.14
C VAL A 313 -19.52 10.48 -10.30
N ASP A 314 -20.40 9.47 -10.30
CA ASP A 314 -21.38 9.28 -11.36
C ASP A 314 -22.39 10.42 -11.37
N ASN A 315 -22.35 11.21 -12.43
CA ASN A 315 -23.29 12.31 -12.70
C ASN A 315 -23.49 12.49 -14.20
N TYR A 316 -24.55 13.17 -14.60
CA TYR A 316 -24.82 13.42 -16.02
C TYR A 316 -23.78 14.31 -16.69
N GLY A 317 -23.08 15.16 -15.95
CA GLY A 317 -21.98 15.98 -16.47
C GLY A 317 -20.81 15.13 -16.97
N ALA A 318 -20.43 14.09 -16.22
CA ALA A 318 -19.41 13.12 -16.61
C ALA A 318 -19.92 12.14 -17.69
N MET A 319 -21.19 11.72 -17.61
CA MET A 319 -21.81 10.83 -18.58
C MET A 319 -21.94 11.48 -19.98
N LEU A 320 -22.28 12.75 -20.04
CA LEU A 320 -22.46 13.51 -21.29
C LEU A 320 -21.15 14.19 -21.77
N ARG A 321 -20.03 13.53 -21.55
CA ARG A 321 -18.74 13.99 -22.06
C ARG A 321 -18.60 13.65 -23.53
N ILE A 322 -18.09 14.59 -24.35
CA ILE A 322 -17.97 14.46 -25.81
C ILE A 322 -16.51 14.65 -26.22
N GLY A 323 -16.03 13.83 -27.14
CA GLY A 323 -14.75 14.02 -27.82
C GLY A 323 -14.82 15.01 -28.99
N ALA A 324 -13.67 15.42 -29.53
CA ALA A 324 -13.58 16.42 -30.60
C ALA A 324 -14.36 16.03 -31.89
N ASN A 325 -14.40 14.76 -32.20
CA ASN A 325 -15.12 14.21 -33.37
C ASN A 325 -16.64 14.06 -33.14
N GLY A 326 -17.16 14.40 -31.96
CA GLY A 326 -18.57 14.23 -31.58
C GLY A 326 -18.92 12.83 -31.07
N ARG A 327 -17.94 12.02 -30.80
CA ARG A 327 -18.10 10.73 -30.11
C ARG A 327 -18.40 10.96 -28.63
N ILE A 328 -19.40 10.28 -28.08
CA ILE A 328 -19.67 10.33 -26.66
C ILE A 328 -18.60 9.52 -25.89
N GLU A 329 -18.08 10.09 -24.81
CA GLU A 329 -17.05 9.49 -23.97
C GLU A 329 -17.53 9.45 -22.51
N PRO A 330 -18.56 8.68 -22.21
CA PRO A 330 -19.18 8.67 -20.88
C PRO A 330 -18.18 8.13 -19.86
N ARG A 331 -18.11 8.82 -18.72
CA ARG A 331 -17.30 8.42 -17.58
C ARG A 331 -18.17 7.96 -16.43
N ALA A 332 -17.75 6.87 -15.80
CA ALA A 332 -18.35 6.30 -14.61
C ALA A 332 -17.23 5.79 -13.69
N GLY A 333 -17.49 5.64 -12.41
CA GLY A 333 -16.43 5.13 -11.51
C GLY A 333 -16.81 4.99 -10.06
N TYR A 334 -17.50 5.97 -9.47
CA TYR A 334 -17.75 5.97 -8.03
C TYR A 334 -19.16 6.46 -7.68
N ALA A 335 -19.74 5.82 -6.66
CA ALA A 335 -20.82 6.40 -5.88
C ALA A 335 -20.26 7.56 -4.99
N PRO A 336 -21.15 8.44 -4.47
CA PRO A 336 -20.74 9.49 -3.55
C PRO A 336 -19.98 8.98 -2.32
N THR A 337 -20.34 7.80 -1.82
CA THR A 337 -19.66 7.12 -0.70
C THR A 337 -19.10 5.78 -1.19
N GLN A 338 -17.90 5.48 -0.76
CA GLN A 338 -17.24 4.20 -1.02
C GLN A 338 -16.82 3.57 0.30
N GLU A 339 -17.10 2.28 0.45
CA GLU A 339 -16.81 1.51 1.66
C GLU A 339 -15.90 0.32 1.33
N PHE A 340 -14.93 0.08 2.22
CA PHE A 340 -14.10 -1.12 2.24
C PHE A 340 -14.33 -1.87 3.53
N THR A 341 -14.59 -3.16 3.42
CA THR A 341 -14.64 -4.04 4.59
C THR A 341 -13.64 -5.16 4.44
N ARG A 342 -13.06 -5.55 5.56
CA ARG A 342 -12.19 -6.71 5.65
C ARG A 342 -12.48 -7.46 6.94
N ASP A 343 -12.80 -8.74 6.82
CA ASP A 343 -12.98 -9.65 7.94
C ASP A 343 -11.98 -10.79 7.82
N SER A 344 -11.32 -11.12 8.91
CA SER A 344 -10.38 -12.23 8.92
C SER A 344 -10.45 -13.01 10.23
N TRP A 345 -10.24 -14.30 10.14
CA TRP A 345 -10.04 -15.16 11.31
C TRP A 345 -8.91 -16.15 11.05
N ALA A 346 -8.27 -16.58 12.14
CA ALA A 346 -7.26 -17.61 12.08
C ALA A 346 -7.31 -18.51 13.31
N LEU A 347 -7.10 -19.79 13.11
CA LEU A 347 -6.89 -20.76 14.17
C LEU A 347 -5.47 -21.32 14.03
N THR A 348 -4.61 -21.06 15.00
CA THR A 348 -3.20 -21.44 14.99
C THR A 348 -2.90 -22.37 16.16
N HIS A 349 -2.33 -23.52 15.88
CA HIS A 349 -1.75 -24.41 16.87
C HIS A 349 -0.22 -24.31 16.83
N GLN A 350 0.41 -24.19 17.99
CA GLN A 350 1.86 -24.27 18.16
C GLN A 350 2.17 -25.34 19.19
N GLY A 351 3.10 -26.23 18.83
CA GLY A 351 3.51 -27.35 19.69
C GLY A 351 5.03 -27.42 19.80
N GLN A 352 5.52 -27.60 21.02
CA GLN A 352 6.92 -27.89 21.33
C GLN A 352 7.04 -29.41 21.67
N TRP A 353 7.85 -30.10 20.88
CA TRP A 353 8.04 -31.55 20.97
C TRP A 353 9.50 -31.85 21.33
N SER A 354 9.79 -33.03 21.82
CA SER A 354 11.17 -33.46 22.09
C SER A 354 12.09 -33.46 20.86
N PHE A 355 11.51 -33.46 19.67
CA PHE A 355 12.23 -33.49 18.39
C PHE A 355 12.14 -32.20 17.58
N GLY A 356 11.49 -31.15 18.08
CA GLY A 356 11.37 -29.88 17.40
C GLY A 356 10.08 -29.12 17.72
N ASN A 357 9.78 -28.06 16.97
CA ASN A 357 8.57 -27.28 17.14
C ASN A 357 7.69 -27.37 15.88
N SER A 358 6.39 -27.29 16.08
CA SER A 358 5.42 -27.28 14.98
C SER A 358 4.49 -26.08 15.07
N ARG A 359 4.07 -25.59 13.92
CA ARG A 359 3.05 -24.58 13.76
C ARG A 359 2.09 -24.97 12.65
N VAL A 360 0.80 -25.01 12.93
CA VAL A 360 -0.25 -25.21 11.93
C VAL A 360 -1.27 -24.07 12.07
N SER A 361 -1.57 -23.40 10.98
CA SER A 361 -2.49 -22.27 10.96
C SER A 361 -3.49 -22.41 9.82
N LEU A 362 -4.77 -22.35 10.13
CA LEU A 362 -5.84 -22.19 9.15
C LEU A 362 -6.38 -20.77 9.27
N SER A 363 -6.33 -20.00 8.20
CA SER A 363 -6.83 -18.63 8.16
C SER A 363 -7.79 -18.40 7.01
N HIS A 364 -8.65 -17.40 7.18
CA HIS A 364 -9.59 -16.92 6.18
C HIS A 364 -9.59 -15.39 6.20
N VAL A 365 -9.59 -14.79 5.01
CA VAL A 365 -9.72 -13.35 4.81
C VAL A 365 -10.81 -13.12 3.77
N ALA A 366 -11.78 -12.30 4.10
CA ALA A 366 -12.79 -11.80 3.16
C ALA A 366 -12.71 -10.28 3.07
N THR A 367 -12.81 -9.76 1.87
CA THR A 367 -12.75 -8.30 1.60
C THR A 367 -13.84 -7.93 0.60
N ASN A 368 -14.40 -6.73 0.79
CA ASN A 368 -15.42 -6.17 -0.10
C ASN A 368 -15.14 -4.69 -0.34
N ASN A 369 -15.37 -4.24 -1.59
CA ASN A 369 -15.27 -2.84 -2.00
C ASN A 369 -16.63 -2.41 -2.57
N ASP A 370 -17.45 -1.72 -1.77
CA ASP A 370 -18.71 -1.13 -2.18
C ASP A 370 -18.54 0.35 -2.55
N GLY A 371 -19.38 0.85 -3.46
CA GLY A 371 -19.34 2.25 -3.91
C GLY A 371 -18.59 2.45 -5.23
N ARG A 372 -18.07 1.41 -5.84
CA ARG A 372 -17.73 1.44 -7.26
C ARG A 372 -18.96 1.16 -8.11
N THR A 373 -18.94 1.69 -9.33
CA THR A 373 -20.05 1.54 -10.27
C THR A 373 -19.58 0.86 -11.54
N LEU A 374 -20.50 0.21 -12.25
CA LEU A 374 -20.19 -0.45 -13.52
C LEU A 374 -19.93 0.61 -14.60
N PRO A 375 -18.84 0.48 -15.35
CA PRO A 375 -18.63 1.26 -16.57
C PRO A 375 -19.74 1.01 -17.57
N PHE A 376 -19.94 1.96 -18.50
CA PHE A 376 -20.90 1.80 -19.57
C PHE A 376 -20.50 0.66 -20.51
N SER A 377 -21.39 -0.30 -20.71
CA SER A 377 -21.25 -1.35 -21.70
C SER A 377 -21.27 -0.77 -23.12
N VAL A 378 -20.89 -1.59 -24.08
CA VAL A 378 -20.92 -1.25 -25.52
C VAL A 378 -22.31 -0.79 -25.94
N ALA A 379 -23.36 -1.53 -25.55
CA ALA A 379 -24.75 -1.20 -25.92
C ALA A 379 -25.20 0.14 -25.34
N GLU A 380 -24.94 0.37 -24.03
CA GLU A 380 -25.27 1.64 -23.37
C GLU A 380 -24.55 2.83 -24.03
N ARG A 381 -23.29 2.64 -24.45
CA ARG A 381 -22.55 3.70 -25.16
C ARG A 381 -23.14 3.99 -26.55
N GLN A 382 -23.61 2.98 -27.26
CA GLN A 382 -24.32 3.15 -28.53
C GLN A 382 -25.63 3.93 -28.34
N ASP A 383 -26.42 3.58 -27.33
CA ASP A 383 -27.65 4.28 -27.01
C ASP A 383 -27.40 5.74 -26.63
N LEU A 384 -26.42 6.02 -25.79
CA LEU A 384 -25.99 7.38 -25.44
C LEU A 384 -25.51 8.17 -26.66
N GLN A 385 -24.79 7.52 -27.62
CA GLN A 385 -24.37 8.16 -28.87
C GLN A 385 -25.57 8.55 -29.72
N LEU A 386 -26.58 7.69 -29.80
CA LEU A 386 -27.82 7.99 -30.55
C LEU A 386 -28.57 9.16 -29.92
N LEU A 387 -28.65 9.23 -28.59
CA LEU A 387 -29.24 10.35 -27.87
C LEU A 387 -28.47 11.66 -28.10
N TRP A 388 -27.13 11.61 -28.03
CA TRP A 388 -26.30 12.77 -28.37
C TRP A 388 -26.51 13.21 -29.82
N ASN A 389 -26.50 12.30 -30.79
CA ASN A 389 -26.69 12.60 -32.20
C ASN A 389 -28.05 13.29 -32.47
N ALA A 390 -29.11 12.83 -31.78
CA ALA A 390 -30.42 13.44 -31.87
C ALA A 390 -30.44 14.87 -31.31
N ALA A 391 -29.88 15.08 -30.14
CA ALA A 391 -29.76 16.40 -29.52
C ALA A 391 -28.87 17.34 -30.37
N CYS A 392 -27.75 16.87 -30.85
CA CYS A 392 -26.80 17.61 -31.68
C CYS A 392 -27.43 18.06 -33.00
N ALA A 393 -28.19 17.20 -33.69
CA ALA A 393 -28.91 17.55 -34.91
C ALA A 393 -29.92 18.68 -34.67
N ASN A 394 -30.65 18.65 -33.54
CA ASN A 394 -31.60 19.72 -33.19
C ASN A 394 -30.88 21.03 -32.79
N LEU A 395 -29.64 20.95 -32.33
CA LEU A 395 -28.75 22.09 -32.10
C LEU A 395 -28.11 22.67 -33.40
N GLY A 396 -28.43 22.12 -34.56
CA GLY A 396 -27.89 22.55 -35.85
C GLY A 396 -26.64 21.80 -36.31
N GLY A 397 -26.17 20.82 -35.55
CA GLY A 397 -25.05 19.99 -35.93
C GLY A 397 -25.44 18.98 -37.03
N THR A 398 -24.45 18.38 -37.65
CA THR A 398 -24.68 17.38 -38.73
C THR A 398 -23.96 16.08 -38.35
N VAL A 399 -24.69 14.98 -38.31
CA VAL A 399 -24.10 13.65 -38.12
C VAL A 399 -23.24 13.29 -39.32
N ASN A 400 -21.97 13.00 -39.08
CA ASN A 400 -21.04 12.61 -40.13
C ASN A 400 -21.37 11.19 -40.63
N GLY A 401 -21.72 11.07 -41.93
CA GLY A 401 -22.14 9.78 -42.48
C GLY A 401 -21.05 8.71 -42.54
N GLY A 402 -19.76 9.08 -42.38
CA GLY A 402 -18.65 8.13 -42.34
C GLY A 402 -18.36 7.60 -40.92
N THR A 403 -18.56 8.43 -39.89
CA THR A 403 -18.27 8.07 -38.48
C THR A 403 -19.53 7.78 -37.66
N GLY A 404 -20.69 8.25 -38.10
CA GLY A 404 -21.92 8.16 -37.32
C GLY A 404 -21.98 9.10 -36.12
N TYR A 405 -21.05 10.05 -35.98
CA TYR A 405 -20.93 10.99 -34.85
C TYR A 405 -21.35 12.41 -35.27
N CYS A 406 -21.88 13.15 -34.32
CA CYS A 406 -22.27 14.56 -34.54
C CYS A 406 -21.24 15.47 -33.82
N PRO A 407 -20.29 16.10 -34.57
CA PRO A 407 -19.29 17.00 -33.98
C PRO A 407 -19.93 18.21 -33.33
N ILE A 408 -19.30 18.70 -32.26
CA ILE A 408 -19.78 19.88 -31.49
C ILE A 408 -19.74 21.16 -32.33
N ASN A 409 -18.85 21.23 -33.33
CA ASN A 409 -18.72 22.37 -34.23
C ASN A 409 -19.99 22.56 -35.05
N GLY A 410 -20.61 23.72 -34.97
CA GLY A 410 -21.90 24.03 -35.62
C GLY A 410 -23.11 23.95 -34.67
N THR A 411 -22.95 23.51 -33.43
CA THR A 411 -24.04 23.40 -32.43
C THR A 411 -24.25 24.67 -31.57
N GLY A 412 -23.56 25.73 -31.83
CA GLY A 412 -23.57 26.92 -30.99
C GLY A 412 -22.54 26.91 -29.86
N TYR A 413 -21.81 25.82 -29.68
CA TYR A 413 -20.67 25.71 -28.78
C TYR A 413 -19.36 25.90 -29.54
N ALA A 414 -18.46 26.75 -29.00
CA ALA A 414 -17.23 27.12 -29.68
C ALA A 414 -16.31 25.91 -29.94
N ASN A 415 -16.22 25.02 -28.95
CA ASN A 415 -15.40 23.81 -29.00
C ASN A 415 -15.85 22.78 -27.96
N VAL A 416 -15.20 21.62 -27.93
CA VAL A 416 -15.45 20.51 -27.00
C VAL A 416 -15.30 20.94 -25.55
N ASN A 417 -14.31 21.77 -25.24
CA ASN A 417 -14.08 22.24 -23.88
C ASN A 417 -15.25 23.12 -23.39
N ALA A 418 -15.81 23.97 -24.26
CA ALA A 418 -16.99 24.76 -23.92
C ALA A 418 -18.18 23.89 -23.52
N TRP A 419 -18.40 22.74 -24.17
CA TRP A 419 -19.42 21.78 -23.78
C TRP A 419 -19.02 21.03 -22.51
N ASN A 420 -17.84 20.44 -22.47
CA ASN A 420 -17.42 19.58 -21.37
C ASN A 420 -17.35 20.31 -20.03
N ASN A 421 -17.07 21.63 -20.05
CA ASN A 421 -17.03 22.48 -18.85
C ASN A 421 -18.41 23.03 -18.41
N LEU A 422 -19.47 22.72 -19.13
CA LEU A 422 -20.82 23.05 -18.63
C LEU A 422 -21.13 22.26 -17.36
N SER A 423 -21.82 22.89 -16.41
CA SER A 423 -22.37 22.20 -15.26
C SER A 423 -23.33 21.09 -15.65
N GLU A 424 -23.51 20.09 -14.82
CA GLU A 424 -24.46 19.01 -15.01
C GLU A 424 -25.87 19.55 -15.32
N ALA A 425 -26.36 20.50 -14.55
CA ALA A 425 -27.66 21.13 -14.75
C ALA A 425 -27.79 21.81 -16.12
N ALA A 426 -26.74 22.49 -16.59
CA ALA A 426 -26.71 23.13 -17.91
C ALA A 426 -26.76 22.08 -19.04
N LYS A 427 -25.98 20.99 -18.95
CA LYS A 427 -26.03 19.90 -19.93
C LYS A 427 -27.42 19.25 -19.98
N LEU A 428 -28.02 18.94 -18.84
CA LEU A 428 -29.36 18.37 -18.77
C LEU A 428 -30.42 19.30 -19.37
N GLN A 429 -30.35 20.60 -19.12
CA GLN A 429 -31.25 21.59 -19.72
C GLN A 429 -31.14 21.59 -21.25
N VAL A 430 -29.93 21.50 -21.79
CA VAL A 430 -29.73 21.41 -23.25
C VAL A 430 -30.29 20.11 -23.79
N MET A 431 -30.03 18.99 -23.16
CA MET A 431 -30.53 17.69 -23.59
C MET A 431 -32.06 17.66 -23.53
N GLN A 432 -32.68 18.16 -22.46
CA GLN A 432 -34.12 18.25 -22.31
C GLN A 432 -34.82 19.08 -23.41
N ALA A 433 -34.19 20.20 -23.79
CA ALA A 433 -34.72 21.08 -24.83
C ALA A 433 -34.62 20.49 -26.26
N ASN A 434 -33.70 19.51 -26.47
CA ASN A 434 -33.37 18.99 -27.79
C ASN A 434 -33.64 17.49 -27.99
N LEU A 435 -34.23 16.84 -26.98
CA LEU A 435 -34.69 15.44 -27.06
C LEU A 435 -36.21 15.38 -26.94
N THR A 436 -36.83 14.33 -27.46
CA THR A 436 -38.20 13.99 -27.13
C THR A 436 -38.30 13.56 -25.66
N THR A 437 -39.47 13.65 -25.06
CA THR A 437 -39.68 13.21 -23.67
C THR A 437 -39.18 11.78 -23.44
N ALA A 438 -39.53 10.85 -24.35
CA ALA A 438 -39.10 9.45 -24.25
C ALA A 438 -37.57 9.28 -24.30
N GLN A 439 -36.88 10.05 -25.16
CA GLN A 439 -35.44 10.05 -25.24
C GLN A 439 -34.76 10.64 -23.99
N TYR A 440 -35.37 11.72 -23.47
CA TYR A 440 -34.85 12.34 -22.24
C TYR A 440 -35.06 11.45 -21.00
N ASP A 441 -36.23 10.79 -20.92
CA ASP A 441 -36.51 9.80 -19.87
C ASP A 441 -35.55 8.60 -19.96
N ALA A 442 -35.21 8.14 -21.19
CA ALA A 442 -34.20 7.10 -21.39
C ALA A 442 -32.82 7.55 -20.90
N LEU A 443 -32.40 8.79 -21.22
CA LEU A 443 -31.16 9.38 -20.70
C LEU A 443 -31.12 9.41 -19.18
N LEU A 444 -32.24 9.80 -18.53
CA LEU A 444 -32.30 9.87 -17.08
C LEU A 444 -32.26 8.48 -16.40
N ALA A 445 -32.63 7.42 -17.13
CA ALA A 445 -32.61 6.05 -16.61
C ALA A 445 -31.18 5.46 -16.50
N ASP A 446 -30.18 6.10 -17.10
CA ASP A 446 -28.79 5.64 -17.02
C ASP A 446 -28.13 5.88 -15.65
N LEU A 447 -28.71 6.75 -14.82
CA LEU A 447 -28.25 7.01 -13.45
C LEU A 447 -29.38 6.76 -12.42
N PRO A 448 -29.06 6.24 -11.21
CA PRO A 448 -27.69 5.87 -10.75
C PRO A 448 -27.17 4.64 -11.48
N ARG A 449 -25.87 4.62 -11.74
CA ARG A 449 -25.20 3.44 -12.32
C ARG A 449 -25.37 2.21 -11.44
N PRO A 450 -25.46 0.99 -12.03
CA PRO A 450 -25.41 -0.24 -11.27
C PRO A 450 -24.11 -0.34 -10.47
N LYS A 451 -24.20 -0.85 -9.24
CA LYS A 451 -23.04 -1.13 -8.42
C LYS A 451 -22.16 -2.20 -9.09
N ARG A 452 -20.84 -2.01 -9.02
CA ARG A 452 -19.87 -3.05 -9.38
C ARG A 452 -19.64 -3.92 -8.16
N THR A 453 -20.03 -5.18 -8.23
CA THR A 453 -19.62 -6.17 -7.22
C THR A 453 -18.11 -6.30 -7.25
N LEU A 454 -17.46 -6.25 -6.10
CA LEU A 454 -16.02 -6.45 -5.99
C LEU A 454 -15.71 -7.09 -4.63
N GLU A 455 -15.71 -8.42 -4.60
CA GLU A 455 -15.60 -9.23 -3.41
C GLU A 455 -14.50 -10.27 -3.59
N SER A 456 -13.67 -10.46 -2.57
CA SER A 456 -12.63 -11.46 -2.57
C SER A 456 -12.62 -12.23 -1.25
N ALA A 457 -12.40 -13.53 -1.32
CA ALA A 457 -12.20 -14.38 -0.15
C ALA A 457 -11.04 -15.34 -0.38
N GLN A 458 -10.26 -15.60 0.68
CA GLN A 458 -9.14 -16.52 0.61
C GLN A 458 -9.01 -17.36 1.88
N TYR A 459 -8.90 -18.66 1.72
CA TYR A 459 -8.49 -19.60 2.77
C TYR A 459 -7.00 -19.93 2.59
N THR A 460 -6.27 -19.96 3.69
CA THR A 460 -4.86 -20.37 3.71
C THR A 460 -4.63 -21.35 4.84
N LEU A 461 -4.12 -22.53 4.50
CA LEU A 461 -3.63 -23.53 5.46
C LEU A 461 -2.11 -23.54 5.36
N ASP A 462 -1.44 -23.21 6.45
CA ASP A 462 0.02 -23.27 6.61
C ASP A 462 0.36 -24.35 7.64
N ALA A 463 1.33 -25.20 7.33
CA ALA A 463 1.89 -26.16 8.28
C ALA A 463 3.41 -26.14 8.17
N GLN A 464 4.08 -26.04 9.30
CA GLN A 464 5.54 -25.96 9.39
C GLN A 464 6.03 -26.70 10.64
N MET A 465 7.22 -27.29 10.53
CA MET A 465 7.92 -27.91 11.63
C MET A 465 9.42 -27.63 11.51
N ASP A 466 10.06 -27.23 12.58
CA ASP A 466 11.50 -27.15 12.71
C ASP A 466 12.03 -28.29 13.60
N MET A 467 13.10 -28.91 13.17
CA MET A 467 13.68 -30.09 13.80
C MET A 467 15.18 -29.93 13.99
N PRO A 468 15.67 -29.65 15.21
CA PRO A 468 17.09 -29.63 15.50
C PRO A 468 17.64 -31.07 15.66
N PHE A 469 18.80 -31.34 15.07
CA PHE A 469 19.53 -32.59 15.26
C PHE A 469 21.03 -32.44 15.04
N GLN A 470 21.81 -33.44 15.42
CA GLN A 470 23.26 -33.48 15.31
C GLN A 470 23.72 -34.51 14.26
N LEU A 471 24.40 -34.02 13.21
CA LEU A 471 25.04 -34.87 12.20
C LEU A 471 26.20 -34.09 11.54
N ALA A 472 27.44 -34.39 11.90
CA ALA A 472 28.62 -33.66 11.43
C ALA A 472 28.50 -32.12 11.61
N GLY A 473 27.93 -31.70 12.74
CA GLY A 473 27.56 -30.37 13.11
C GLY A 473 26.11 -30.29 13.59
N GLU A 474 25.63 -29.10 13.86
CA GLU A 474 24.25 -28.85 14.25
C GLU A 474 23.41 -28.58 13.01
N HIS A 475 22.25 -29.20 12.91
CA HIS A 475 21.25 -28.97 11.87
C HIS A 475 19.97 -28.49 12.48
N VAL A 476 19.29 -27.56 11.81
CA VAL A 476 17.88 -27.25 12.03
C VAL A 476 17.19 -27.38 10.68
N VAL A 477 16.43 -28.44 10.51
CA VAL A 477 15.64 -28.67 9.29
C VAL A 477 14.24 -28.12 9.50
N VAL A 478 13.82 -27.21 8.62
CA VAL A 478 12.45 -26.69 8.52
C VAL A 478 11.77 -27.37 7.34
N ILE A 479 10.63 -28.01 7.59
CA ILE A 479 9.77 -28.57 6.53
C ILE A 479 8.38 -27.96 6.67
N GLY A 480 7.71 -27.76 5.55
CA GLY A 480 6.35 -27.23 5.60
C GLY A 480 5.62 -27.32 4.28
N GLY A 481 4.37 -26.96 4.35
CA GLY A 481 3.47 -26.87 3.20
C GLY A 481 2.40 -25.83 3.39
N GLN A 482 1.88 -25.35 2.27
CA GLN A 482 0.84 -24.34 2.23
C GLN A 482 -0.22 -24.72 1.20
N VAL A 483 -1.48 -24.45 1.53
CA VAL A 483 -2.60 -24.57 0.59
C VAL A 483 -3.33 -23.23 0.60
N ILE A 484 -3.45 -22.60 -0.56
CA ILE A 484 -4.23 -21.38 -0.76
C ILE A 484 -5.40 -21.71 -1.67
N ARG A 485 -6.60 -21.28 -1.25
CA ARG A 485 -7.81 -21.29 -2.06
C ARG A 485 -8.42 -19.90 -1.99
N GLY A 486 -8.49 -19.24 -3.13
CA GLY A 486 -9.02 -17.89 -3.23
C GLY A 486 -10.10 -17.79 -4.30
N GLU A 487 -10.95 -16.78 -4.14
CA GLU A 487 -12.00 -16.44 -5.08
C GLU A 487 -12.11 -14.92 -5.20
N LEU A 488 -12.45 -14.46 -6.40
CA LEU A 488 -12.70 -13.05 -6.71
C LEU A 488 -13.96 -12.97 -7.56
N THR A 489 -14.93 -12.19 -7.12
CA THR A 489 -16.11 -11.79 -7.91
C THR A 489 -15.96 -10.34 -8.30
N ASP A 490 -16.00 -10.04 -9.59
CA ASP A 490 -15.90 -8.67 -10.09
C ASP A 490 -17.01 -8.39 -11.12
N GLY A 491 -17.69 -7.28 -10.93
CA GLY A 491 -18.78 -6.83 -11.80
C GLY A 491 -18.38 -6.59 -13.25
N VAL A 492 -17.09 -6.38 -13.54
CA VAL A 492 -16.61 -6.20 -14.93
C VAL A 492 -16.29 -7.52 -15.63
N PHE A 493 -16.15 -8.62 -14.90
CA PHE A 493 -15.94 -9.92 -15.53
C PHE A 493 -17.18 -10.35 -16.31
N GLY A 494 -16.99 -10.62 -17.60
CA GLY A 494 -18.06 -10.96 -18.55
C GLY A 494 -18.77 -9.75 -19.17
N LEU A 495 -18.38 -8.51 -18.84
CA LEU A 495 -19.03 -7.30 -19.37
C LEU A 495 -18.99 -7.25 -20.90
N GLN A 496 -17.92 -7.76 -21.54
CA GLN A 496 -17.80 -7.85 -22.99
C GLN A 496 -18.86 -8.77 -23.63
N ASP A 497 -19.37 -9.73 -22.87
CA ASP A 497 -20.34 -10.74 -23.32
C ASP A 497 -21.77 -10.44 -22.82
N GLY A 498 -21.99 -9.24 -22.26
CA GLY A 498 -23.27 -8.85 -21.66
C GLY A 498 -23.62 -9.58 -20.37
N GLN A 499 -22.66 -10.25 -19.77
CA GLN A 499 -22.71 -10.84 -18.43
C GLN A 499 -21.91 -9.97 -17.47
N THR A 500 -22.25 -9.96 -16.20
CA THR A 500 -21.52 -9.19 -15.20
C THR A 500 -21.40 -9.99 -13.91
N GLY A 501 -20.32 -9.76 -13.16
CA GLY A 501 -20.14 -10.36 -11.85
C GLY A 501 -19.76 -11.84 -11.88
N LEU A 502 -18.99 -12.27 -12.89
CA LEU A 502 -18.46 -13.61 -12.92
C LEU A 502 -17.41 -13.81 -11.82
N LYS A 503 -17.37 -15.02 -11.29
CA LYS A 503 -16.41 -15.44 -10.27
C LYS A 503 -15.19 -16.09 -10.90
N GLN A 504 -14.01 -15.74 -10.39
CA GLN A 504 -12.76 -16.44 -10.67
C GLN A 504 -12.24 -17.09 -9.39
N GLU A 505 -11.73 -18.31 -9.52
CA GLU A 505 -11.10 -19.04 -8.42
C GLU A 505 -9.61 -19.21 -8.71
N HIS A 506 -8.82 -19.39 -7.68
CA HIS A 506 -7.42 -19.78 -7.79
C HIS A 506 -7.03 -20.74 -6.66
N ASN A 507 -6.27 -21.75 -7.01
CA ASN A 507 -5.77 -22.74 -6.08
C ASN A 507 -4.26 -22.88 -6.23
N MET A 508 -3.54 -22.89 -5.10
CA MET A 508 -2.10 -23.09 -5.07
C MET A 508 -1.72 -24.04 -3.94
N TYR A 509 -0.83 -24.98 -4.25
CA TYR A 509 -0.28 -25.96 -3.32
C TYR A 509 1.22 -25.81 -3.25
N SER A 510 1.79 -25.88 -2.05
CA SER A 510 3.22 -25.67 -1.88
C SER A 510 3.81 -26.63 -0.87
N LEU A 511 5.05 -27.04 -1.12
CA LEU A 511 5.88 -27.81 -0.20
C LEU A 511 7.28 -27.20 -0.15
N PHE A 512 7.88 -27.12 1.02
CA PHE A 512 9.23 -26.58 1.17
C PHE A 512 10.04 -27.34 2.22
N VAL A 513 11.36 -27.29 2.03
CA VAL A 513 12.35 -27.76 2.99
C VAL A 513 13.54 -26.80 2.98
N GLU A 514 14.03 -26.48 4.16
CA GLU A 514 15.25 -25.70 4.36
C GLU A 514 16.05 -26.30 5.50
N ASP A 515 17.37 -26.49 5.33
CA ASP A 515 18.29 -26.92 6.36
C ASP A 515 19.31 -25.82 6.66
N THR A 516 19.42 -25.45 7.91
CA THR A 516 20.51 -24.61 8.42
C THR A 516 21.51 -25.51 9.13
N TRP A 517 22.63 -25.76 8.45
CA TRP A 517 23.73 -26.57 8.95
C TRP A 517 24.84 -25.70 9.55
N ARG A 518 25.01 -25.78 10.86
CA ARG A 518 26.15 -25.19 11.55
C ARG A 518 27.31 -26.18 11.57
N ALA A 519 28.09 -26.16 10.48
CA ALA A 519 29.21 -27.08 10.27
C ALA A 519 30.30 -26.96 11.33
N VAL A 520 30.58 -25.75 11.76
CA VAL A 520 31.43 -25.38 12.90
C VAL A 520 30.79 -24.19 13.61
N PRO A 521 31.17 -23.88 14.87
CA PRO A 521 30.54 -22.77 15.62
C PRO A 521 30.57 -21.42 14.89
N SER A 522 31.54 -21.20 14.00
CA SER A 522 31.72 -19.95 13.24
C SER A 522 31.07 -19.96 11.86
N LEU A 523 30.56 -21.10 11.35
CA LEU A 523 30.01 -21.20 9.99
C LEU A 523 28.66 -21.92 9.97
N ALA A 524 27.62 -21.21 9.59
CA ALA A 524 26.32 -21.77 9.24
C ALA A 524 26.07 -21.67 7.74
N VAL A 525 25.55 -22.71 7.14
CA VAL A 525 25.11 -22.77 5.73
C VAL A 525 23.66 -23.16 5.69
N THR A 526 22.84 -22.31 5.07
CA THR A 526 21.41 -22.58 4.87
C THR A 526 21.16 -22.93 3.42
N ALA A 527 20.52 -24.06 3.18
CA ALA A 527 20.11 -24.50 1.85
C ALA A 527 18.62 -24.90 1.88
N GLY A 528 17.84 -24.38 0.96
CA GLY A 528 16.42 -24.66 0.92
C GLY A 528 15.87 -24.68 -0.49
N VAL A 529 14.69 -25.27 -0.63
CA VAL A 529 13.90 -25.27 -1.86
C VAL A 529 12.41 -25.32 -1.53
N ARG A 530 11.64 -24.54 -2.28
CA ARG A 530 10.18 -24.60 -2.27
C ARG A 530 9.69 -24.98 -3.66
N TYR A 531 8.67 -25.81 -3.69
CA TYR A 531 7.88 -26.15 -4.87
C TYR A 531 6.48 -25.58 -4.68
N ASP A 532 6.02 -24.80 -5.64
CA ASP A 532 4.66 -24.25 -5.72
C ASP A 532 4.00 -24.78 -7.00
N ASP A 533 2.71 -25.14 -6.91
CA ASP A 533 1.90 -25.57 -8.04
C ASP A 533 0.57 -24.81 -8.05
N HIS A 534 0.37 -24.03 -9.10
CA HIS A 534 -0.81 -23.19 -9.29
C HIS A 534 -1.64 -23.70 -10.48
N GLU A 535 -2.94 -23.73 -10.34
CA GLU A 535 -3.84 -24.33 -11.34
C GLU A 535 -3.81 -23.69 -12.73
N VAL A 536 -3.37 -22.42 -12.86
CA VAL A 536 -3.35 -21.69 -14.14
C VAL A 536 -1.96 -21.71 -14.76
N PHE A 537 -0.91 -21.24 -14.06
CA PHE A 537 0.43 -21.09 -14.63
C PHE A 537 1.36 -22.30 -14.32
N GLY A 538 0.88 -23.32 -13.62
CA GLY A 538 1.63 -24.55 -13.30
C GLY A 538 2.65 -24.38 -12.19
N SER A 539 3.76 -25.14 -12.28
CA SER A 539 4.71 -25.28 -11.19
C SER A 539 5.88 -24.31 -11.24
N HIS A 540 6.37 -23.92 -10.06
CA HIS A 540 7.56 -23.09 -9.87
C HIS A 540 8.44 -23.62 -8.74
N PHE A 541 9.78 -23.44 -8.86
CA PHE A 541 10.75 -23.77 -7.82
C PHE A 541 11.49 -22.53 -7.33
N SER A 542 11.58 -22.38 -6.01
CA SER A 542 12.29 -21.27 -5.35
C SER A 542 13.45 -21.80 -4.50
N PRO A 543 14.65 -22.02 -5.07
CA PRO A 543 15.83 -22.42 -4.33
C PRO A 543 16.49 -21.27 -3.59
N ARG A 544 17.24 -21.60 -2.52
CA ARG A 544 18.06 -20.69 -1.73
C ARG A 544 19.32 -21.36 -1.25
N LEU A 545 20.46 -20.62 -1.26
CA LEU A 545 21.68 -21.03 -0.63
C LEU A 545 22.33 -19.81 0.03
N TYR A 546 22.61 -19.87 1.33
CA TYR A 546 23.11 -18.74 2.09
C TYR A 546 24.15 -19.19 3.12
N GLY A 547 25.19 -18.41 3.32
CA GLY A 547 26.23 -18.64 4.32
C GLY A 547 26.33 -17.51 5.33
N VAL A 548 26.54 -17.84 6.59
CA VAL A 548 26.83 -16.91 7.68
C VAL A 548 28.13 -17.33 8.32
N TYR A 549 29.14 -16.43 8.30
CA TYR A 549 30.46 -16.69 8.87
C TYR A 549 30.78 -15.65 9.95
N THR A 550 30.85 -16.09 11.20
CA THR A 550 31.25 -15.29 12.36
C THR A 550 32.76 -15.32 12.50
N LEU A 551 33.42 -14.21 12.11
CA LEU A 551 34.89 -14.10 12.20
C LEU A 551 35.34 -14.01 13.66
N ASN A 552 34.60 -13.27 14.48
CA ASN A 552 34.78 -13.11 15.93
C ASN A 552 33.52 -12.48 16.52
N ASP A 553 33.54 -12.21 17.82
CA ASP A 553 32.38 -11.67 18.57
C ASP A 553 31.85 -10.32 18.06
N GLN A 554 32.59 -9.65 17.15
CA GLN A 554 32.23 -8.34 16.65
C GLN A 554 31.95 -8.33 15.15
N TRP A 555 32.44 -9.31 14.40
CA TRP A 555 32.39 -9.31 12.94
C TRP A 555 31.70 -10.55 12.38
N THR A 556 30.64 -10.35 11.62
CA THR A 556 29.94 -11.40 10.90
C THR A 556 29.85 -11.04 9.41
N VAL A 557 30.15 -12.01 8.54
CA VAL A 557 29.99 -11.90 7.09
C VAL A 557 28.88 -12.84 6.67
N LYS A 558 27.96 -12.32 5.86
CA LYS A 558 26.83 -13.08 5.34
C LYS A 558 26.79 -12.97 3.82
N GLY A 559 26.30 -13.99 3.14
CA GLY A 559 26.07 -13.87 1.70
C GLY A 559 25.45 -15.12 1.11
N GLY A 560 24.80 -14.94 -0.02
CA GLY A 560 24.13 -16.03 -0.67
C GLY A 560 23.37 -15.67 -1.93
N VAL A 561 22.65 -16.65 -2.44
CA VAL A 561 21.72 -16.52 -3.56
C VAL A 561 20.35 -16.95 -3.08
N SER A 562 19.34 -16.15 -3.35
CA SER A 562 17.93 -16.45 -3.07
C SER A 562 17.08 -16.12 -4.29
N THR A 563 15.99 -16.87 -4.44
CA THR A 563 15.03 -16.64 -5.51
C THR A 563 13.68 -16.21 -4.94
N GLY A 564 12.95 -15.46 -5.74
CA GLY A 564 11.60 -15.04 -5.44
C GLY A 564 10.70 -15.22 -6.64
N PHE A 565 9.41 -15.33 -6.38
CA PHE A 565 8.41 -15.27 -7.44
C PHE A 565 7.16 -14.54 -6.94
N LYS A 566 6.39 -14.02 -7.89
CA LYS A 566 5.09 -13.42 -7.65
C LYS A 566 4.08 -14.01 -8.62
N THR A 567 2.93 -14.38 -8.09
CA THR A 567 1.83 -14.87 -8.92
C THR A 567 1.20 -13.71 -9.70
N PRO A 568 0.79 -13.90 -10.96
CA PRO A 568 -0.14 -12.98 -11.59
C PRO A 568 -1.40 -12.84 -10.71
N LYS A 569 -1.95 -11.65 -10.63
CA LYS A 569 -3.21 -11.41 -9.91
C LYS A 569 -4.34 -12.16 -10.60
N THR A 570 -5.36 -12.58 -9.84
CA THR A 570 -6.55 -13.26 -10.37
C THR A 570 -7.22 -12.45 -11.48
N THR A 571 -7.27 -11.11 -11.36
CA THR A 571 -7.74 -10.21 -12.40
C THR A 571 -6.91 -10.31 -13.68
N GLN A 572 -5.60 -10.40 -13.58
CA GLN A 572 -4.70 -10.44 -14.72
C GLN A 572 -4.81 -11.75 -15.54
N LEU A 573 -5.20 -12.84 -14.87
CA LEU A 573 -5.39 -14.16 -15.48
C LEU A 573 -6.77 -14.33 -16.13
N TYR A 574 -7.71 -13.41 -15.92
CA TYR A 574 -9.04 -13.50 -16.52
C TYR A 574 -8.97 -13.28 -18.04
N ASP A 575 -9.65 -14.15 -18.82
CA ASP A 575 -9.76 -13.98 -20.28
C ASP A 575 -10.92 -13.03 -20.60
N GLY A 576 -10.65 -11.74 -20.59
CA GLY A 576 -11.65 -10.70 -20.86
C GLY A 576 -11.29 -9.37 -20.23
N ILE A 577 -12.31 -8.51 -20.06
CA ILE A 577 -12.16 -7.20 -19.42
C ILE A 577 -11.95 -7.39 -17.91
N THR A 578 -10.86 -6.82 -17.40
CA THR A 578 -10.47 -6.89 -15.98
C THR A 578 -10.62 -5.55 -15.24
N GLY A 579 -10.79 -4.49 -15.99
CA GLY A 579 -10.93 -3.16 -15.45
C GLY A 579 -10.97 -2.09 -16.53
N PHE A 580 -11.02 -0.84 -16.09
CA PHE A 580 -11.03 0.32 -16.98
C PHE A 580 -10.11 1.41 -16.42
N GLY A 581 -9.21 1.92 -17.29
CA GLY A 581 -8.52 3.18 -17.08
C GLY A 581 -9.35 4.37 -17.60
N GLY A 582 -8.83 5.60 -17.38
CA GLY A 582 -9.45 6.81 -17.90
C GLY A 582 -10.90 7.03 -17.44
N GLN A 583 -11.25 6.54 -16.27
CA GLN A 583 -12.60 6.66 -15.71
C GLN A 583 -13.68 5.98 -16.58
N GLY A 584 -13.40 4.76 -17.00
CA GLY A 584 -14.31 3.96 -17.83
C GLY A 584 -14.14 4.11 -19.34
N THR A 585 -13.11 4.81 -19.80
CA THR A 585 -12.87 5.04 -21.26
C THR A 585 -11.84 4.12 -21.89
N SER A 586 -11.06 3.40 -21.07
CA SER A 586 -9.93 2.56 -21.56
C SER A 586 -10.00 1.17 -20.93
N PRO A 587 -10.59 0.17 -21.63
CA PRO A 587 -10.68 -1.19 -21.11
C PRO A 587 -9.29 -1.81 -20.97
N MET A 588 -9.10 -2.55 -19.86
CA MET A 588 -7.94 -3.37 -19.59
C MET A 588 -8.33 -4.84 -19.77
N PHE A 589 -7.48 -5.60 -20.45
CA PHE A 589 -7.69 -7.03 -20.68
C PHE A 589 -6.71 -7.85 -19.87
N GLY A 590 -7.19 -8.95 -19.32
CA GLY A 590 -6.33 -9.96 -18.73
C GLY A 590 -5.70 -10.88 -19.77
N ASN A 591 -4.90 -11.82 -19.30
CA ASN A 591 -4.19 -12.76 -20.15
C ASN A 591 -3.96 -14.07 -19.38
N PRO A 592 -4.68 -15.15 -19.71
CA PRO A 592 -4.51 -16.44 -19.07
C PRO A 592 -3.15 -17.12 -19.35
N ASP A 593 -2.39 -16.64 -20.36
CA ASP A 593 -1.06 -17.17 -20.71
C ASP A 593 0.09 -16.52 -19.93
N LEU A 594 -0.22 -15.67 -18.91
CA LEU A 594 0.79 -15.04 -18.10
C LEU A 594 1.59 -16.07 -17.31
N LYS A 595 2.91 -15.84 -17.26
CA LYS A 595 3.82 -16.53 -16.37
C LYS A 595 3.97 -15.78 -15.04
N PRO A 596 4.34 -16.46 -13.96
CA PRO A 596 4.73 -15.79 -12.74
C PRO A 596 5.97 -14.91 -12.97
N GLU A 597 6.01 -13.78 -12.30
CA GLU A 597 7.21 -12.93 -12.24
C GLU A 597 8.24 -13.62 -11.34
N THR A 598 9.51 -13.60 -11.73
CA THR A 598 10.58 -14.28 -10.99
C THR A 598 11.77 -13.39 -10.72
N SER A 599 12.51 -13.66 -9.66
CA SER A 599 13.75 -12.94 -9.37
C SER A 599 14.84 -13.86 -8.83
N VAL A 600 16.09 -13.52 -9.16
CA VAL A 600 17.30 -14.10 -8.59
C VAL A 600 18.11 -12.98 -7.96
N SER A 601 18.35 -13.09 -6.66
CA SER A 601 19.13 -12.11 -5.90
C SER A 601 20.40 -12.74 -5.37
N THR A 602 21.51 -12.02 -5.53
CA THR A 602 22.79 -12.32 -4.89
C THR A 602 23.13 -11.19 -3.94
N GLU A 603 23.51 -11.52 -2.71
CA GLU A 603 23.94 -10.51 -1.74
C GLU A 603 25.18 -10.93 -0.96
N LEU A 604 25.93 -9.90 -0.52
CA LEU A 604 27.05 -10.00 0.42
C LEU A 604 26.94 -8.89 1.44
N ALA A 605 26.96 -9.25 2.72
CA ALA A 605 26.82 -8.33 3.82
C ALA A 605 27.92 -8.51 4.87
N VAL A 606 28.35 -7.41 5.46
CA VAL A 606 29.30 -7.37 6.58
C VAL A 606 28.65 -6.64 7.74
N TYR A 607 28.61 -7.27 8.89
CA TYR A 607 28.09 -6.73 10.13
C TYR A 607 29.23 -6.53 11.12
N TRP A 608 29.27 -5.37 11.74
CA TRP A 608 30.15 -5.07 12.85
C TRP A 608 29.36 -4.55 14.05
N GLU A 609 29.63 -5.15 15.20
CA GLU A 609 29.00 -4.80 16.48
C GLU A 609 30.04 -4.66 17.56
N HIS A 610 29.98 -3.55 18.28
CA HIS A 610 30.89 -3.28 19.38
C HIS A 610 30.17 -3.42 20.73
N PRO A 611 30.80 -3.99 21.78
CA PRO A 611 30.17 -4.16 23.10
C PRO A 611 29.61 -2.89 23.73
N SER A 612 30.05 -1.69 23.31
CA SER A 612 29.52 -0.40 23.77
C SER A 612 28.25 0.03 23.04
N GLY A 613 27.65 -0.83 22.16
CA GLY A 613 26.41 -0.55 21.46
C GLY A 613 26.57 0.23 20.16
N HIS A 614 27.78 0.34 19.61
CA HIS A 614 28.00 0.80 18.24
C HIS A 614 27.77 -0.36 17.27
N SER A 615 27.20 -0.07 16.11
CA SER A 615 27.04 -1.06 15.04
C SER A 615 27.17 -0.43 13.67
N LEU A 616 27.61 -1.23 12.70
CA LEU A 616 27.66 -0.87 11.29
C LEU A 616 27.36 -2.13 10.48
N ASN A 617 26.46 -2.02 9.51
CA ASN A 617 26.28 -3.03 8.48
C ASN A 617 26.44 -2.43 7.09
N VAL A 618 26.98 -3.21 6.18
CA VAL A 618 27.13 -2.87 4.76
C VAL A 618 26.67 -4.08 3.97
N THR A 619 25.70 -3.89 3.09
CA THR A 619 25.16 -4.94 2.22
C THR A 619 25.26 -4.49 0.76
N ALA A 620 25.86 -5.31 -0.10
CA ALA A 620 25.80 -5.15 -1.55
C ALA A 620 24.88 -6.23 -2.12
N PHE A 621 24.02 -5.87 -3.05
CA PHE A 621 23.09 -6.80 -3.69
C PHE A 621 22.98 -6.57 -5.19
N ASN A 622 22.66 -7.66 -5.90
CA ASN A 622 22.26 -7.64 -7.31
C ASN A 622 21.05 -8.55 -7.48
N ASN A 623 20.00 -8.03 -8.09
CA ASN A 623 18.74 -8.72 -8.29
C ASN A 623 18.36 -8.63 -9.78
N THR A 624 18.25 -9.77 -10.45
CA THR A 624 17.70 -9.88 -11.80
C THR A 624 16.25 -10.32 -11.68
N PHE A 625 15.38 -9.59 -12.30
CA PHE A 625 13.94 -9.75 -12.27
C PHE A 625 13.44 -10.05 -13.69
N GLU A 626 12.81 -11.19 -13.88
CA GLU A 626 12.34 -11.69 -15.17
C GLU A 626 10.81 -11.81 -15.22
N ASP A 627 10.27 -11.81 -16.44
CA ASP A 627 8.84 -11.96 -16.73
C ASP A 627 7.93 -10.94 -16.03
N LYS A 628 8.43 -9.72 -15.76
CA LYS A 628 7.65 -8.65 -15.13
C LYS A 628 6.33 -8.42 -15.89
N ILE A 629 5.21 -8.42 -15.15
CA ILE A 629 3.89 -8.19 -15.72
C ILE A 629 3.65 -6.67 -15.86
N SER A 630 3.27 -6.25 -17.05
CA SER A 630 2.94 -4.87 -17.38
C SER A 630 1.76 -4.80 -18.33
N ASN A 631 0.97 -3.73 -18.24
CA ASN A 631 -0.10 -3.47 -19.20
C ASN A 631 0.49 -2.82 -20.44
N GLN A 632 0.42 -3.52 -21.58
CA GLN A 632 0.90 -3.03 -22.87
C GLN A 632 -0.27 -2.56 -23.73
N PRO A 633 -0.10 -1.47 -24.52
CA PRO A 633 -1.14 -1.01 -25.44
C PRO A 633 -1.52 -2.08 -26.46
N CYS A 634 -2.81 -2.21 -26.74
CA CYS A 634 -3.33 -3.05 -27.82
C CYS A 634 -3.27 -2.28 -29.16
N GLY A 635 -2.86 -2.93 -30.25
CA GLY A 635 -2.98 -2.38 -31.61
C GLY A 635 -1.88 -1.43 -32.08
N GLY A 636 -0.64 -1.54 -31.58
CA GLY A 636 0.54 -0.81 -32.07
C GLY A 636 1.59 -1.69 -32.76
N ALA A 637 2.76 -1.16 -33.08
CA ALA A 637 3.88 -1.91 -33.68
C ALA A 637 4.44 -3.04 -32.77
N LEU A 638 4.04 -3.08 -31.50
CA LEU A 638 4.24 -4.16 -30.53
C LEU A 638 2.96 -4.98 -30.37
N THR A 639 2.20 -5.15 -31.43
CA THR A 639 0.84 -5.68 -31.52
C THR A 639 0.63 -6.95 -30.67
N LEU A 640 0.15 -6.73 -29.46
CA LEU A 640 -0.64 -7.73 -28.77
C LEU A 640 -2.03 -7.71 -29.43
N ALA A 641 -2.43 -8.81 -30.01
CA ALA A 641 -3.80 -8.99 -30.45
C ALA A 641 -4.67 -9.03 -29.17
N CYS A 642 -5.25 -7.88 -28.81
CA CYS A 642 -6.41 -7.89 -27.95
C CYS A 642 -7.57 -8.32 -28.83
N ALA A 643 -7.99 -9.56 -28.75
CA ALA A 643 -8.89 -10.23 -29.69
C ALA A 643 -10.28 -9.56 -29.84
N SER A 644 -10.60 -8.59 -29.01
CA SER A 644 -11.87 -7.87 -28.97
C SER A 644 -11.77 -6.36 -29.21
N THR A 645 -10.59 -5.82 -29.54
CA THR A 645 -10.42 -4.36 -29.69
C THR A 645 -11.04 -3.77 -30.96
N GLY A 646 -11.31 -4.55 -32.00
CA GLY A 646 -12.00 -4.07 -33.19
C GLY A 646 -13.35 -3.42 -32.88
N ASP A 647 -14.09 -4.05 -31.96
CA ASP A 647 -15.43 -3.59 -31.57
C ASP A 647 -15.40 -2.43 -30.56
N TYR A 648 -14.34 -2.27 -29.79
CA TYR A 648 -14.23 -1.25 -28.74
C TYR A 648 -13.72 0.09 -29.26
N GLY A 649 -12.87 0.11 -30.29
CA GLY A 649 -12.37 1.33 -30.92
C GLY A 649 -13.47 2.19 -31.54
N ASP A 650 -14.49 1.54 -32.12
CA ASP A 650 -15.63 2.21 -32.77
C ASP A 650 -16.67 2.73 -31.77
N LEU A 651 -16.58 2.37 -30.49
CA LEU A 651 -17.60 2.60 -29.47
C LEU A 651 -17.22 3.61 -28.37
N GLY A 652 -16.23 4.45 -28.64
CA GLY A 652 -15.86 5.53 -27.75
C GLY A 652 -14.85 5.16 -26.66
N TYR A 653 -14.22 4.01 -26.74
CA TYR A 653 -13.05 3.71 -25.91
C TYR A 653 -11.80 4.31 -26.57
N THR A 654 -11.02 5.07 -25.77
CA THR A 654 -9.88 5.83 -26.31
C THR A 654 -8.64 4.98 -26.53
N THR A 655 -8.40 4.04 -25.62
CA THR A 655 -7.25 3.12 -25.67
C THR A 655 -7.67 1.80 -25.02
N SER A 656 -6.93 0.74 -25.29
CA SER A 656 -7.03 -0.52 -24.55
C SER A 656 -5.63 -1.06 -24.26
N THR A 657 -5.51 -1.80 -23.15
CA THR A 657 -4.26 -2.43 -22.75
C THR A 657 -4.51 -3.89 -22.39
N ARG A 658 -3.48 -4.73 -22.51
CA ARG A 658 -3.49 -6.13 -22.09
C ARG A 658 -2.30 -6.41 -21.19
N ALA A 659 -2.53 -7.19 -20.13
CA ALA A 659 -1.46 -7.69 -19.30
C ALA A 659 -0.53 -8.63 -20.08
N THR A 660 0.78 -8.41 -19.96
CA THR A 660 1.80 -9.22 -20.64
C THR A 660 3.07 -9.26 -19.81
N ASN A 661 3.85 -10.34 -19.95
CA ASN A 661 5.19 -10.40 -19.39
C ASN A 661 6.16 -9.58 -20.25
N ILE A 662 6.99 -8.76 -19.62
CA ILE A 662 8.18 -8.14 -20.21
C ILE A 662 9.41 -8.86 -19.68
N ASP A 663 10.51 -8.90 -20.48
CA ASP A 663 11.57 -9.88 -20.25
C ASP A 663 12.35 -9.67 -18.96
N GLU A 664 13.11 -8.58 -18.80
CA GLU A 664 14.13 -8.50 -17.74
C GLU A 664 14.29 -7.09 -17.18
N VAL A 665 14.56 -7.01 -15.88
CA VAL A 665 14.96 -5.79 -15.16
C VAL A 665 16.13 -6.13 -14.23
N ASP A 666 17.22 -5.39 -14.34
CA ASP A 666 18.34 -5.47 -13.38
C ASP A 666 18.18 -4.42 -12.29
N ILE A 667 18.40 -4.82 -11.05
CA ILE A 667 18.42 -3.94 -9.87
C ILE A 667 19.67 -4.27 -9.05
N ARG A 668 20.52 -3.29 -8.82
CA ARG A 668 21.74 -3.45 -8.00
C ARG A 668 21.86 -2.31 -7.00
N GLY A 669 22.48 -2.59 -5.88
CA GLY A 669 22.60 -1.55 -4.88
C GLY A 669 23.56 -1.86 -3.75
N VAL A 670 23.70 -0.84 -2.90
CA VAL A 670 24.47 -0.91 -1.67
C VAL A 670 23.66 -0.26 -0.56
N GLU A 671 23.52 -0.95 0.55
CA GLU A 671 22.91 -0.48 1.78
C GLU A 671 23.99 -0.32 2.85
N VAL A 672 23.98 0.79 3.56
CA VAL A 672 24.85 1.06 4.71
C VAL A 672 23.95 1.53 5.85
N ALA A 673 24.03 0.90 7.01
CA ALA A 673 23.33 1.37 8.19
C ALA A 673 24.25 1.27 9.42
N GLY A 674 24.10 2.20 10.35
CA GLY A 674 24.91 2.22 11.55
C GLY A 674 24.24 2.93 12.71
N ARG A 675 24.63 2.52 13.89
CA ARG A 675 24.28 3.13 15.17
C ARG A 675 25.57 3.53 15.90
N TRP A 676 25.60 4.74 16.39
CA TRP A 676 26.66 5.26 17.21
C TRP A 676 26.11 5.80 18.54
N LYS A 677 26.50 5.20 19.64
CA LYS A 677 26.21 5.68 20.98
C LYS A 677 27.23 6.75 21.34
N ALA A 678 26.95 8.00 20.96
CA ALA A 678 27.88 9.13 21.12
C ALA A 678 28.13 9.46 22.60
N LEU A 679 27.08 9.37 23.43
CA LEU A 679 27.09 9.48 24.88
C LEU A 679 26.13 8.41 25.43
N GLU A 680 26.13 8.22 26.75
CA GLU A 680 25.14 7.32 27.37
C GLU A 680 23.69 7.76 27.10
N THR A 681 23.49 9.08 27.02
CA THR A 681 22.18 9.70 26.77
C THR A 681 21.94 10.09 25.33
N VAL A 682 22.92 9.96 24.41
CA VAL A 682 22.81 10.38 23.01
C VAL A 682 23.17 9.26 22.07
N SER A 683 22.24 8.86 21.24
CA SER A 683 22.47 7.92 20.14
C SER A 683 22.20 8.54 18.79
N VAL A 684 23.04 8.22 17.81
CA VAL A 684 22.90 8.62 16.42
C VAL A 684 22.68 7.36 15.60
N ARG A 685 21.69 7.35 14.73
CA ARG A 685 21.51 6.32 13.71
C ARG A 685 21.54 6.96 12.33
N GLY A 686 22.02 6.24 11.36
CA GLY A 686 21.95 6.67 9.97
C GLY A 686 21.97 5.48 9.05
N ASN A 687 21.32 5.63 7.92
CA ASN A 687 21.43 4.70 6.82
C ASN A 687 21.50 5.43 5.48
N TYR A 688 22.08 4.73 4.52
CA TYR A 688 22.15 5.18 3.14
C TYR A 688 21.92 3.97 2.23
N THR A 689 21.03 4.14 1.25
CA THR A 689 20.76 3.15 0.22
C THR A 689 21.01 3.76 -1.15
N PHE A 690 21.84 3.10 -1.93
CA PHE A 690 21.99 3.33 -3.36
C PHE A 690 21.30 2.20 -4.09
N THR A 691 20.38 2.52 -5.03
CA THR A 691 19.69 1.54 -5.87
C THR A 691 19.71 2.01 -7.31
N ASP A 692 20.28 1.22 -8.20
CA ASP A 692 20.31 1.44 -9.63
C ASP A 692 19.49 0.36 -10.32
N SER A 693 18.49 0.75 -11.10
CA SER A 693 17.63 -0.18 -11.83
C SER A 693 17.60 0.16 -13.31
N GLU A 694 17.46 -0.86 -14.16
CA GLU A 694 17.38 -0.70 -15.62
C GLU A 694 16.45 -1.76 -16.22
N GLN A 695 15.44 -1.33 -16.97
CA GLN A 695 14.61 -2.20 -17.76
C GLN A 695 15.35 -2.62 -19.04
N LYS A 696 15.51 -3.94 -19.27
CA LYS A 696 16.30 -4.48 -20.39
C LYS A 696 15.50 -4.69 -21.66
N SER A 697 14.17 -4.64 -21.55
CA SER A 697 13.24 -4.85 -22.66
C SER A 697 11.96 -4.01 -22.51
N GLY A 698 11.04 -4.16 -23.47
CA GLY A 698 9.77 -3.45 -23.47
C GLY A 698 9.89 -2.00 -23.97
N VAL A 699 8.80 -1.23 -23.79
CA VAL A 699 8.68 0.18 -24.28
C VAL A 699 9.58 1.14 -23.48
N ASP A 700 9.98 0.75 -22.28
CA ASP A 700 10.80 1.54 -21.38
C ASP A 700 12.23 0.99 -21.22
N LYS A 701 12.70 0.25 -22.25
CA LYS A 701 14.07 -0.28 -22.28
C LYS A 701 15.11 0.82 -22.08
N GLY A 702 16.05 0.56 -21.17
CA GLY A 702 17.11 1.50 -20.77
C GLY A 702 16.68 2.54 -19.75
N LEU A 703 15.42 2.53 -19.29
CA LEU A 703 14.91 3.43 -18.26
C LEU A 703 14.87 2.73 -16.90
N PRO A 704 14.97 3.49 -15.80
CA PRO A 704 14.85 2.94 -14.44
C PRO A 704 13.41 2.46 -14.12
N LEU A 705 13.27 1.74 -13.00
CA LEU A 705 11.97 1.56 -12.37
C LEU A 705 11.57 2.82 -11.58
N GLY A 706 10.28 3.17 -11.59
CA GLY A 706 9.75 4.38 -10.95
C GLY A 706 9.54 4.31 -9.43
N GLU A 707 9.78 3.16 -8.82
CA GLU A 707 9.25 2.86 -7.48
C GLU A 707 10.10 3.39 -6.32
N SER A 708 11.37 3.73 -6.55
CA SER A 708 12.21 4.29 -5.49
C SER A 708 13.23 5.30 -5.99
N ALA A 709 13.71 6.15 -5.07
CA ALA A 709 14.80 7.06 -5.35
C ALA A 709 16.13 6.30 -5.49
N ARG A 710 16.99 6.71 -6.44
CA ARG A 710 18.31 6.12 -6.64
C ARG A 710 19.20 6.28 -5.40
N HIS A 711 19.05 7.38 -4.68
CA HIS A 711 19.77 7.67 -3.44
C HIS A 711 18.76 7.97 -2.34
N MET A 712 18.79 7.20 -1.28
CA MET A 712 18.00 7.40 -0.08
C MET A 712 18.93 7.50 1.13
N ALA A 713 18.71 8.47 1.99
CA ALA A 713 19.43 8.58 3.26
C ALA A 713 18.45 8.95 4.36
N ASN A 714 18.59 8.31 5.52
CA ASN A 714 17.88 8.65 6.74
C ASN A 714 18.90 8.81 7.87
N ALA A 715 18.65 9.74 8.77
CA ALA A 715 19.45 9.94 9.97
C ALA A 715 18.57 10.32 11.14
N SER A 716 18.92 9.88 12.34
CA SER A 716 18.23 10.29 13.56
C SER A 716 19.19 10.49 14.72
N VAL A 717 18.90 11.49 15.55
CA VAL A 717 19.57 11.77 16.81
C VAL A 717 18.54 11.64 17.92
N SER A 718 18.72 10.68 18.80
CA SER A 718 17.90 10.50 20.00
C SER A 718 18.72 10.99 21.20
N TRP A 719 18.12 11.86 22.01
CA TRP A 719 18.70 12.43 23.20
C TRP A 719 17.77 12.26 24.40
N GLN A 720 18.18 11.41 25.34
CA GLN A 720 17.58 11.29 26.66
C GLN A 720 17.96 12.53 27.48
N ALA A 721 17.21 13.63 27.33
CA ALA A 721 17.52 14.92 27.94
C ALA A 721 17.35 14.91 29.47
N THR A 722 16.40 14.13 29.96
CA THR A 722 16.19 13.80 31.39
C THR A 722 15.68 12.37 31.51
N ASP A 723 15.55 11.83 32.71
CA ASP A 723 14.98 10.49 32.94
C ASP A 723 13.56 10.32 32.37
N ARG A 724 12.84 11.44 32.10
CA ARG A 724 11.45 11.46 31.62
C ARG A 724 11.26 12.09 30.25
N LEU A 725 12.29 12.69 29.67
CA LEU A 725 12.20 13.41 28.38
C LEU A 725 13.19 12.84 27.39
N ASN A 726 12.69 12.22 26.36
CA ASN A 726 13.45 11.85 25.18
C ASN A 726 13.13 12.81 24.01
N LEU A 727 14.15 13.34 23.38
CA LEU A 727 14.04 14.19 22.17
C LEU A 727 14.59 13.43 20.98
N LEU A 728 13.94 13.58 19.84
CA LEU A 728 14.28 12.90 18.59
C LEU A 728 14.29 13.90 17.44
N LEU A 729 15.45 14.06 16.80
CA LEU A 729 15.58 14.75 15.53
C LEU A 729 15.74 13.68 14.44
N THR A 730 14.89 13.68 13.43
CA THR A 730 15.00 12.80 12.26
C THR A 730 15.15 13.61 10.99
N GLY A 731 15.86 13.05 10.02
CA GLY A 731 16.02 13.62 8.70
C GLY A 731 15.98 12.54 7.64
N GLU A 732 15.30 12.84 6.53
CA GLU A 732 15.31 12.01 5.33
C GLU A 732 15.78 12.83 4.13
N ALA A 733 16.50 12.18 3.20
CA ALA A 733 16.86 12.76 1.92
C ALA A 733 16.63 11.75 0.81
N ARG A 734 16.13 12.24 -0.31
CA ARG A 734 15.86 11.44 -1.52
C ARG A 734 16.40 12.19 -2.73
N ALA A 735 17.09 11.45 -3.61
CA ALA A 735 17.62 12.04 -4.83
C ALA A 735 17.46 11.09 -6.01
N LYS A 736 17.29 11.68 -7.19
CA LYS A 736 17.15 10.99 -8.48
C LYS A 736 16.05 9.93 -8.49
N ARG A 737 14.85 10.28 -8.04
CA ARG A 737 13.66 9.45 -8.24
C ARG A 737 13.18 9.62 -9.68
N TYR A 738 13.06 8.51 -10.40
CA TYR A 738 12.52 8.52 -11.76
C TYR A 738 11.04 8.84 -11.73
N ALA A 739 10.63 9.86 -12.50
CA ALA A 739 9.25 10.33 -12.56
C ALA A 739 8.48 9.77 -13.77
N GLY A 740 9.20 9.41 -14.82
CA GLY A 740 8.60 8.93 -16.06
C GLY A 740 9.39 9.33 -17.29
N LYS A 741 8.75 9.18 -18.44
CA LYS A 741 9.30 9.48 -19.75
C LYS A 741 8.66 10.76 -20.31
N HIS A 742 9.47 11.66 -20.83
CA HIS A 742 8.98 12.86 -21.51
C HIS A 742 8.13 12.48 -22.74
N ALA A 743 6.92 13.04 -22.81
CA ALA A 743 5.91 12.65 -23.80
C ALA A 743 6.37 12.85 -25.24
N VAL A 744 7.23 13.84 -25.52
CA VAL A 744 7.72 14.18 -26.86
C VAL A 744 9.13 13.65 -27.15
N THR A 745 10.09 13.87 -26.21
CA THR A 745 11.50 13.51 -26.44
C THR A 745 11.83 12.07 -26.04
N SER A 746 10.96 11.40 -25.27
CA SER A 746 11.19 10.07 -24.71
C SER A 746 12.36 9.97 -23.72
N GLU A 747 12.90 11.09 -23.29
CA GLU A 747 13.97 11.13 -22.27
C GLU A 747 13.43 10.86 -20.86
N ALA A 748 14.29 10.34 -19.99
CA ALA A 748 13.95 10.09 -18.60
C ALA A 748 13.77 11.41 -17.84
N ILE A 749 12.64 11.56 -17.13
CA ILE A 749 12.35 12.68 -16.24
C ILE A 749 12.56 12.23 -14.79
N TYR A 750 13.11 13.09 -13.97
CA TYR A 750 13.36 12.84 -12.57
C TYR A 750 12.69 13.91 -11.71
N TYR A 751 12.13 13.50 -10.58
CA TYR A 751 11.71 14.42 -9.53
C TYR A 751 12.93 15.15 -8.94
N LYS A 752 12.69 16.34 -8.38
CA LYS A 752 13.73 17.10 -7.68
C LYS A 752 14.18 16.41 -6.40
N ASP A 753 15.46 16.54 -6.12
CA ASP A 753 16.05 16.08 -4.87
C ASP A 753 15.52 16.89 -3.68
N TYR A 754 15.31 16.22 -2.55
CA TYR A 754 14.86 16.89 -1.33
C TYR A 754 15.48 16.31 -0.07
N ALA A 755 15.42 17.11 0.99
CA ALA A 755 15.65 16.67 2.36
C ALA A 755 14.61 17.30 3.29
N VAL A 756 14.15 16.53 4.28
CA VAL A 756 13.17 16.94 5.29
C VAL A 756 13.71 16.63 6.66
N LEU A 757 13.48 17.54 7.62
CA LEU A 757 13.80 17.36 9.03
C LEU A 757 12.51 17.33 9.84
N ASN A 758 12.44 16.45 10.83
CA ASN A 758 11.35 16.40 11.80
C ASN A 758 11.94 16.43 13.21
N LEU A 759 11.26 17.13 14.12
CA LEU A 759 11.66 17.22 15.53
C LEU A 759 10.52 16.70 16.40
N GLY A 760 10.79 15.70 17.21
CA GLY A 760 9.81 15.13 18.11
C GLY A 760 10.36 14.88 19.50
N GLY A 761 9.50 14.41 20.39
CA GLY A 761 9.88 13.98 21.72
C GLY A 761 8.74 13.28 22.44
N ALA A 762 9.13 12.49 23.42
CA ALA A 762 8.27 11.77 24.34
C ALA A 762 8.56 12.26 25.78
N TYR A 763 7.52 12.64 26.50
CA TYR A 763 7.60 13.05 27.91
C TYR A 763 6.74 12.15 28.79
N GLU A 764 7.40 11.41 29.65
CA GLU A 764 6.75 10.58 30.68
C GLU A 764 6.26 11.45 31.84
N VAL A 765 4.97 11.80 31.83
CA VAL A 765 4.34 12.57 32.92
C VAL A 765 4.42 11.79 34.21
N ASN A 766 4.13 10.50 34.16
CA ASN A 766 4.23 9.54 35.25
C ASN A 766 4.28 8.10 34.66
N SER A 767 4.26 7.07 35.50
CA SER A 767 4.35 5.67 35.09
C SER A 767 3.23 5.16 34.17
N TRP A 768 2.11 5.87 34.09
CA TRP A 768 0.96 5.46 33.27
C TRP A 768 0.61 6.43 32.16
N LEU A 769 1.21 7.62 32.07
CA LEU A 769 0.89 8.63 31.06
C LEU A 769 2.14 9.17 30.36
N THR A 770 2.19 9.03 29.05
CA THR A 770 3.20 9.62 28.15
C THR A 770 2.54 10.62 27.21
N VAL A 771 3.17 11.77 27.03
CA VAL A 771 2.81 12.78 26.03
C VAL A 771 3.86 12.77 24.94
N ASN A 772 3.46 12.56 23.69
CA ASN A 772 4.33 12.67 22.54
C ASN A 772 3.97 13.91 21.72
N ALA A 773 4.98 14.57 21.17
CA ALA A 773 4.82 15.67 20.25
C ALA A 773 5.83 15.57 19.12
N ARG A 774 5.44 15.97 17.89
CA ARG A 774 6.33 16.00 16.74
C ARG A 774 5.96 17.14 15.79
N VAL A 775 6.96 17.85 15.32
CA VAL A 775 6.83 18.80 14.21
C VAL A 775 7.41 18.14 12.97
N ASN A 776 6.55 17.86 12.00
CA ASN A 776 6.93 17.32 10.70
C ASN A 776 7.32 18.47 9.77
N ASN A 777 8.22 18.23 8.83
CA ASN A 777 8.74 19.23 7.91
C ASN A 777 9.13 20.51 8.65
N LEU A 778 10.05 20.39 9.61
CA LEU A 778 10.44 21.47 10.54
C LEU A 778 10.82 22.78 9.83
N LEU A 779 11.42 22.69 8.65
CA LEU A 779 11.88 23.82 7.85
C LEU A 779 10.81 24.34 6.88
N ASP A 780 9.62 23.77 6.90
CA ASP A 780 8.47 24.16 6.06
C ASP A 780 8.78 24.17 4.56
N ARG A 781 9.39 23.09 4.09
CA ARG A 781 9.70 22.96 2.67
C ARG A 781 8.41 22.79 1.87
N ASP A 782 8.25 23.60 0.84
CA ASP A 782 7.14 23.51 -0.11
C ASP A 782 7.35 22.33 -1.08
N PHE A 783 6.34 21.48 -1.22
CA PHE A 783 6.29 20.33 -2.12
C PHE A 783 5.24 20.47 -3.22
N THR A 784 4.59 21.64 -3.35
CA THR A 784 3.54 21.92 -4.35
C THR A 784 4.08 22.70 -5.55
N THR A 785 5.35 22.52 -5.89
CA THR A 785 5.99 23.23 -7.01
C THR A 785 6.09 22.35 -8.25
N TYR A 786 6.10 22.95 -9.43
CA TYR A 786 6.21 22.29 -10.72
C TYR A 786 6.86 23.19 -11.77
N ASP A 787 7.30 22.60 -12.90
CA ASP A 787 7.69 23.31 -14.11
C ASP A 787 6.67 23.04 -15.23
N ALA A 788 6.61 23.90 -16.22
CA ALA A 788 5.84 23.70 -17.43
C ALA A 788 6.67 23.98 -18.68
N GLU A 789 6.40 23.19 -19.70
CA GLU A 789 6.99 23.37 -21.02
C GLU A 789 5.88 23.55 -22.05
N PHE A 790 6.02 24.56 -22.91
CA PHE A 790 5.09 24.88 -23.98
C PHE A 790 5.76 24.70 -25.34
N ARG A 791 5.08 23.99 -26.22
CA ARG A 791 5.53 23.70 -27.58
C ARG A 791 4.34 23.85 -28.54
N ASP A 792 4.50 24.62 -29.59
CA ASP A 792 3.54 24.69 -30.72
C ASP A 792 3.94 23.59 -31.73
N LEU A 793 3.34 22.41 -31.61
CA LEU A 793 3.70 21.21 -32.37
C LEU A 793 3.08 21.22 -33.79
N ASN A 794 1.95 21.91 -33.97
CA ASN A 794 1.22 22.00 -35.22
C ASN A 794 1.42 23.36 -35.94
N ASN A 795 2.10 24.32 -35.29
CA ASN A 795 2.40 25.67 -35.77
C ASN A 795 1.13 26.53 -36.04
N ASP A 796 0.11 26.38 -35.17
CA ASP A 796 -1.11 27.18 -35.27
C ASP A 796 -1.12 28.40 -34.33
N GLY A 797 -0.08 28.54 -33.49
CA GLY A 797 0.10 29.64 -32.54
C GLY A 797 -0.68 29.42 -31.25
N ASP A 798 -1.30 28.26 -31.03
CA ASP A 798 -1.87 27.78 -29.79
C ASP A 798 -0.86 26.84 -29.11
N TYR A 799 -0.89 26.73 -27.78
CA TYR A 799 -0.01 25.88 -26.97
C TYR A 799 -0.80 24.93 -26.08
N LEU A 800 -2.10 24.72 -26.38
CA LEU A 800 -3.02 23.97 -25.51
C LEU A 800 -3.49 22.65 -26.13
N ASP A 801 -3.01 22.32 -27.32
CA ASP A 801 -3.29 21.06 -27.95
C ASP A 801 -2.59 19.88 -27.25
N THR A 802 -2.89 18.68 -27.68
CA THR A 802 -2.35 17.47 -27.07
C THR A 802 -0.82 17.43 -27.10
N ASN A 803 -0.18 17.32 -25.93
CA ASN A 803 1.27 17.33 -25.71
C ASN A 803 1.96 18.69 -25.99
N GLU A 804 1.24 19.78 -26.11
CA GLU A 804 1.80 21.10 -26.30
C GLU A 804 2.05 21.83 -24.98
N ALA A 805 1.17 21.65 -23.99
CA ALA A 805 1.40 22.06 -22.61
C ALA A 805 1.74 20.85 -21.75
N LEU A 806 2.98 20.75 -21.30
CA LEU A 806 3.46 19.67 -20.44
C LEU A 806 3.80 20.23 -19.05
N PHE A 807 3.29 19.56 -18.02
CA PHE A 807 3.50 19.92 -16.62
C PHE A 807 4.35 18.86 -15.92
N PHE A 808 5.38 19.30 -15.20
CA PHE A 808 6.34 18.44 -14.53
C PHE A 808 6.34 18.74 -13.03
N ASP A 809 5.62 17.94 -12.24
CA ASP A 809 5.63 18.07 -10.79
C ASP A 809 7.03 17.81 -10.25
N HIS A 810 7.51 18.69 -9.36
CA HIS A 810 8.85 18.58 -8.80
C HIS A 810 8.97 17.43 -7.81
N TYR A 811 7.86 17.05 -7.16
CA TYR A 811 7.83 16.02 -6.13
C TYR A 811 6.63 15.09 -6.35
N ASN A 812 6.85 13.80 -6.12
CA ASN A 812 5.82 12.79 -6.30
C ASN A 812 4.94 12.70 -5.05
N ASN A 813 3.87 13.49 -4.99
CA ASN A 813 2.87 13.45 -3.89
C ASN A 813 3.51 13.47 -2.49
N LYS A 814 4.67 14.15 -2.35
CA LYS A 814 5.32 14.30 -1.06
C LYS A 814 4.37 15.02 -0.11
N ASP A 815 4.35 14.57 1.12
CA ASP A 815 3.67 15.28 2.20
C ASP A 815 4.17 16.72 2.28
N LYS A 816 3.34 17.59 2.01
CA LYS A 816 2.71 18.66 2.72
C LYS A 816 3.68 19.64 3.37
N GLY A 817 3.17 20.77 3.67
CA GLY A 817 3.78 21.76 4.53
C GLY A 817 4.11 21.24 5.93
N ARG A 818 4.44 22.15 6.81
CA ARG A 818 4.70 21.81 8.22
C ARG A 818 3.42 21.36 8.91
N SER A 819 3.53 20.31 9.74
CA SER A 819 2.42 19.89 10.62
C SER A 819 2.91 19.62 12.05
N VAL A 820 1.98 19.67 13.00
CA VAL A 820 2.24 19.36 14.42
C VAL A 820 1.39 18.15 14.80
N TRP A 821 2.04 17.08 15.19
CA TRP A 821 1.38 15.91 15.74
C TRP A 821 1.53 15.86 17.26
N LEU A 822 0.42 15.58 17.94
CA LEU A 822 0.36 15.41 19.39
C LEU A 822 -0.31 14.08 19.73
N SER A 823 0.22 13.36 20.72
CA SER A 823 -0.36 12.11 21.21
C SER A 823 -0.32 12.03 22.73
N LEU A 824 -1.39 11.49 23.28
CA LEU A 824 -1.50 11.09 24.68
C LEU A 824 -1.63 9.57 24.74
N ASN A 825 -0.71 8.91 25.44
CA ASN A 825 -0.71 7.47 25.61
C ASN A 825 -0.82 7.15 27.11
N ALA A 826 -1.94 6.54 27.50
CA ALA A 826 -2.18 6.07 28.85
C ALA A 826 -2.04 4.54 28.91
N ARG A 827 -1.20 4.03 29.84
CA ARG A 827 -0.90 2.59 30.02
C ARG A 827 -1.23 2.13 31.43
N PHE A 828 -1.63 0.86 31.60
CA PHE A 828 -1.90 0.24 32.89
C PHE A 828 -1.41 -1.19 32.95
#